data_92a8db746ff0311f91d1ebc6bff75b3e
#
_entry.id   92a8db746ff0311f91d1ebc6bff75b3e
#
_cell.length_a   1.000
_cell.length_b   1.000
_cell.length_c   1.000
_cell.angle_alpha   90.00
_cell.angle_beta   90.00
_cell.angle_gamma   90.00
#
_symmetry.space_group_name_H-M   'P 1'
#
loop_
_entity.id
_entity.type
_entity.pdbx_description
1 polymer ?
#
loop_
_entity_poly.entity_id
_entity_poly.type
_entity_poly.pdbx_seq_one_letter_code
_entity_poly.pdbx_strand_id
1 'polypeptide(L)'
;MKKFLLVFTAFVIGTSVFASEAAVYNLDNGQTVIIKEVRTNPIVTVDTWIKTGSINENDKNNGVSHFLEHLFFKGSTNHAPGEFDKILETKGAITNAATSKDFTHYYITIPSNYFDLAMELHADMLLNPLVPRKELEKERKVVIEEISKDETTPQNVVYENLISMLYTTHPYKRKVIGTREIISTIHRDEILNYYNSFYVPSNMVTVIVGDVDTEHALELVKKDFNCDYKKVSKDDFAAEKPLTAQARKTAYLPAQSGYMLIGFRGVKVTNNDSYALDVLSTILGDGRSSVFYRNIKDKKQLAFSIGASNAGFRDDGIFYVSANFTPGNEKKLEDAIFEEIANIQKNGVTPAQVALAKNIIERDTYYARESISNIAQEIGYTMVTANDIKYYKNYLEEIKKVTPEEVKRVANKYLGVDKSAISIVLPEASKEVNISSKLPSKEVKPAKLVSANSQTKKYQLSNGADLLITQNDVNEIIAISIYAKGGTFLDKIPGTSVLTADVMMKGTRKYSPVELARVLEDNGIKIEPSVRADAFSVDVLTTKPEYDKTIEILNEVINNATFDDYEIEKARTEKLSKIKRNRDIPLQVAIENYKDLIFEGSPYSYTSKIFEKTYPQITHKDLVDYYNQIFTPQNVVISVNGNVDNEQVIKDFTKIFSGRNGETFDYKIRASEIGRLTSPKEAVKIMPETKTDWIFLAWQTPGVLNKKDYAALQVIDSLLGAGMSSRLFKNIRDQEGLAYQLGSSYGPNILKGAFVVYIGTNPENLDCAKTKLLEEVFRLKKEFVGSKELKEAKDKLIGNYIISLETNLEKASNLGWFEVTGRGYEFKDEYIKLINSVTESDIIEVANKYFNNNYVYSVVKPK
;
A
#
# COMPACT_ATOMS: atom_id res chain seq x y z
N MET A 1 -62.53 -42.89 -13.34
CA MET A 1 -61.59 -42.44 -12.28
C MET A 1 -60.29 -41.91 -12.91
N LYS A 2 -60.19 -40.62 -13.08
CA LYS A 2 -58.96 -39.92 -13.54
C LYS A 2 -58.18 -39.39 -12.37
N LYS A 3 -56.95 -39.86 -12.17
CA LYS A 3 -56.03 -39.34 -11.16
C LYS A 3 -55.40 -38.09 -11.69
N PHE A 4 -55.61 -36.95 -11.06
CA PHE A 4 -54.82 -35.72 -11.26
C PHE A 4 -53.47 -35.82 -10.52
N LEU A 5 -52.38 -35.70 -11.27
CA LEU A 5 -51.05 -35.61 -10.74
C LEU A 5 -50.74 -34.09 -10.60
N LEU A 6 -50.67 -33.59 -9.38
CA LEU A 6 -50.19 -32.23 -9.10
C LEU A 6 -48.62 -32.25 -9.12
N VAL A 7 -48.07 -31.60 -10.13
CA VAL A 7 -46.62 -31.31 -10.17
C VAL A 7 -46.41 -30.00 -9.40
N PHE A 8 -45.77 -30.10 -8.23
CA PHE A 8 -45.28 -28.91 -7.50
C PHE A 8 -43.96 -28.44 -8.17
N THR A 9 -44.02 -27.37 -8.93
CA THR A 9 -42.87 -26.68 -9.46
C THR A 9 -42.38 -25.77 -8.33
N ALA A 10 -41.28 -26.16 -7.64
CA ALA A 10 -40.59 -25.28 -6.71
C ALA A 10 -39.88 -24.19 -7.54
N PHE A 11 -40.41 -22.97 -7.48
CA PHE A 11 -39.69 -21.78 -7.92
C PHE A 11 -38.55 -21.54 -6.91
N VAL A 12 -37.33 -21.88 -7.25
CA VAL A 12 -36.15 -21.37 -6.58
C VAL A 12 -36.00 -19.92 -7.02
N ILE A 13 -36.46 -19.02 -6.17
CA ILE A 13 -36.15 -17.60 -6.31
C ILE A 13 -34.67 -17.49 -5.95
N GLY A 14 -33.83 -17.47 -6.97
CA GLY A 14 -32.46 -17.04 -6.81
C GLY A 14 -32.46 -15.57 -6.39
N THR A 15 -32.19 -15.29 -5.13
CA THR A 15 -31.89 -13.95 -4.68
C THR A 15 -30.55 -13.57 -5.30
N SER A 16 -30.61 -12.85 -6.42
CA SER A 16 -29.46 -12.09 -6.92
C SER A 16 -29.05 -11.14 -5.81
N VAL A 17 -27.88 -11.34 -5.23
CA VAL A 17 -27.25 -10.43 -4.26
C VAL A 17 -26.81 -9.19 -5.02
N PHE A 18 -27.76 -8.27 -5.25
CA PHE A 18 -27.39 -6.93 -5.68
C PHE A 18 -26.63 -6.28 -4.48
N ALA A 19 -25.43 -5.77 -4.73
CA ALA A 19 -24.76 -4.93 -3.75
C ALA A 19 -25.71 -3.77 -3.39
N SER A 20 -26.07 -3.63 -2.10
CA SER A 20 -27.03 -2.64 -1.65
C SER A 20 -26.53 -1.23 -1.98
N GLU A 21 -27.42 -0.32 -2.38
CA GLU A 21 -27.06 1.08 -2.48
C GLU A 21 -26.71 1.64 -1.09
N ALA A 22 -25.76 2.60 -1.06
CA ALA A 22 -25.45 3.32 0.16
C ALA A 22 -26.70 4.10 0.66
N ALA A 23 -27.22 3.74 1.81
CA ALA A 23 -28.35 4.39 2.47
C ALA A 23 -27.86 5.54 3.34
N VAL A 24 -28.52 6.70 3.26
CA VAL A 24 -28.14 7.92 4.00
C VAL A 24 -29.20 8.23 5.04
N TYR A 25 -28.79 8.41 6.29
CA TYR A 25 -29.63 8.77 7.41
C TYR A 25 -29.12 10.07 8.05
N ASN A 26 -30.03 11.00 8.37
CA ASN A 26 -29.74 12.20 9.15
C ASN A 26 -30.39 12.03 10.51
N LEU A 27 -29.62 12.02 11.57
CA LEU A 27 -30.09 11.84 12.94
C LEU A 27 -30.53 13.16 13.56
N ASP A 28 -31.34 13.09 14.61
CA ASP A 28 -31.86 14.27 15.33
C ASP A 28 -30.75 15.12 15.95
N ASN A 29 -29.60 14.51 16.31
CA ASN A 29 -28.41 15.20 16.78
C ASN A 29 -27.61 15.89 15.67
N GLY A 30 -28.06 15.81 14.42
CA GLY A 30 -27.45 16.39 13.24
C GLY A 30 -26.38 15.56 12.57
N GLN A 31 -26.03 14.40 13.08
CA GLN A 31 -25.06 13.47 12.47
C GLN A 31 -25.62 12.89 11.17
N THR A 32 -24.76 12.80 10.15
CA THR A 32 -25.07 12.06 8.93
C THR A 32 -24.47 10.65 9.05
N VAL A 33 -25.27 9.63 8.82
CA VAL A 33 -24.86 8.22 8.85
C VAL A 33 -25.09 7.62 7.48
N ILE A 34 -24.09 6.91 6.95
CA ILE A 34 -24.19 6.23 5.66
C ILE A 34 -23.84 4.77 5.86
N ILE A 35 -24.73 3.88 5.46
CA ILE A 35 -24.57 2.45 5.61
C ILE A 35 -24.64 1.78 4.25
N LYS A 36 -23.66 0.92 3.94
CA LYS A 36 -23.61 0.11 2.72
C LYS A 36 -23.28 -1.34 3.08
N GLU A 37 -24.25 -2.21 2.93
CA GLU A 37 -24.05 -3.65 3.13
C GLU A 37 -23.20 -4.25 1.99
N VAL A 38 -22.11 -4.92 2.35
CA VAL A 38 -21.22 -5.66 1.45
C VAL A 38 -20.85 -6.97 2.14
N ARG A 39 -21.60 -8.04 1.86
CA ARG A 39 -21.50 -9.34 2.57
C ARG A 39 -20.56 -10.33 1.88
N THR A 40 -19.50 -9.84 1.24
CA THR A 40 -18.54 -10.68 0.51
C THR A 40 -17.53 -11.35 1.40
N ASN A 41 -17.19 -10.70 2.51
CA ASN A 41 -16.24 -11.16 3.52
C ASN A 41 -16.81 -10.79 4.90
N PRO A 42 -16.49 -11.57 5.96
CA PRO A 42 -17.00 -11.31 7.31
C PRO A 42 -16.21 -10.18 8.00
N ILE A 43 -16.17 -9.01 7.38
CA ILE A 43 -15.47 -7.81 7.87
C ILE A 43 -16.33 -6.57 7.70
N VAL A 44 -16.09 -5.57 8.52
CA VAL A 44 -16.77 -4.26 8.49
C VAL A 44 -15.78 -3.14 8.71
N THR A 45 -15.97 -2.03 8.00
CA THR A 45 -15.28 -0.75 8.24
C THR A 45 -16.26 0.27 8.80
N VAL A 46 -15.88 0.88 9.92
CA VAL A 46 -16.53 2.08 10.49
C VAL A 46 -15.56 3.23 10.32
N ASP A 47 -15.97 4.29 9.64
CA ASP A 47 -15.14 5.47 9.33
C ASP A 47 -15.92 6.75 9.67
N THR A 48 -15.49 7.48 10.69
CA THR A 48 -16.12 8.74 11.10
C THR A 48 -15.27 9.92 10.66
N TRP A 49 -15.88 10.77 9.87
CA TRP A 49 -15.32 11.96 9.26
C TRP A 49 -15.82 13.21 9.98
N ILE A 50 -14.88 14.03 10.44
CA ILE A 50 -15.16 15.32 11.06
C ILE A 50 -14.92 16.40 10.01
N LYS A 51 -15.89 17.28 9.77
CA LYS A 51 -15.77 18.38 8.79
C LYS A 51 -14.88 19.51 9.34
N THR A 52 -13.69 19.15 9.79
CA THR A 52 -12.67 20.09 10.32
C THR A 52 -11.26 19.55 10.08
N GLY A 53 -10.37 20.45 9.69
CA GLY A 53 -8.95 20.23 9.46
C GLY A 53 -8.19 21.55 9.55
N SER A 54 -7.01 21.62 8.93
CA SER A 54 -6.17 22.83 9.04
C SER A 54 -6.81 24.09 8.47
N ILE A 55 -7.88 24.01 7.70
CA ILE A 55 -8.65 25.14 7.20
C ILE A 55 -9.34 25.90 8.34
N ASN A 56 -9.82 25.21 9.37
CA ASN A 56 -10.55 25.79 10.50
C ASN A 56 -9.63 26.31 11.62
N GLU A 57 -8.33 26.17 11.44
CA GLU A 57 -7.31 26.64 12.37
C GLU A 57 -6.96 28.13 12.10
N ASN A 58 -6.23 28.72 13.02
CA ASN A 58 -5.72 30.09 12.91
C ASN A 58 -4.22 30.15 13.24
N ASP A 59 -3.62 31.33 13.15
CA ASP A 59 -2.19 31.51 13.33
C ASP A 59 -1.70 31.29 14.78
N LYS A 60 -2.58 31.01 15.74
CA LYS A 60 -2.24 30.68 17.13
C LYS A 60 -2.37 29.19 17.45
N ASN A 61 -3.17 28.44 16.65
CA ASN A 61 -3.45 27.04 16.92
C ASN A 61 -3.19 26.13 15.71
N ASN A 62 -2.44 26.58 14.69
CA ASN A 62 -2.15 25.76 13.51
C ASN A 62 -1.45 24.46 13.88
N GLY A 63 -2.00 23.35 13.43
CA GLY A 63 -1.59 21.97 13.76
C GLY A 63 -2.42 21.32 14.86
N VAL A 64 -3.43 22.04 15.43
CA VAL A 64 -4.26 21.49 16.51
C VAL A 64 -5.09 20.30 16.06
N SER A 65 -5.57 20.27 14.81
CA SER A 65 -6.34 19.13 14.27
C SER A 65 -5.51 17.86 14.23
N HIS A 66 -4.29 17.95 13.71
CA HIS A 66 -3.34 16.84 13.66
C HIS A 66 -2.89 16.42 15.07
N PHE A 67 -2.66 17.37 15.95
CA PHE A 67 -2.28 17.07 17.33
C PHE A 67 -3.44 16.37 18.09
N LEU A 68 -4.69 16.76 17.85
CA LEU A 68 -5.86 16.05 18.38
C LEU A 68 -5.94 14.61 17.84
N GLU A 69 -5.63 14.39 16.57
CA GLU A 69 -5.57 13.04 15.98
C GLU A 69 -4.72 12.10 16.83
N HIS A 70 -3.50 12.53 17.20
CA HIS A 70 -2.62 11.76 18.10
C HIS A 70 -3.21 11.56 19.51
N LEU A 71 -3.92 12.56 20.01
CA LEU A 71 -4.40 12.56 21.40
C LEU A 71 -5.66 11.71 21.61
N PHE A 72 -6.45 11.44 20.58
CA PHE A 72 -7.63 10.57 20.70
C PHE A 72 -7.29 9.14 21.11
N PHE A 73 -6.13 8.63 20.73
CA PHE A 73 -5.64 7.31 21.12
C PHE A 73 -5.05 7.28 22.55
N LYS A 74 -5.09 8.40 23.31
CA LYS A 74 -4.46 8.54 24.64
C LYS A 74 -5.46 8.53 25.80
N GLY A 75 -6.58 7.88 25.59
CA GLY A 75 -7.59 7.58 26.62
C GLY A 75 -8.85 8.43 26.54
N SER A 76 -9.93 7.81 26.96
CA SER A 76 -11.27 8.38 27.10
C SER A 76 -11.73 8.33 28.56
N THR A 77 -12.95 8.76 28.82
CA THR A 77 -13.55 8.62 30.17
C THR A 77 -13.71 7.17 30.61
N ASN A 78 -13.85 6.24 29.67
CA ASN A 78 -14.11 4.83 29.98
C ASN A 78 -12.87 3.93 29.75
N HIS A 79 -11.86 4.40 29.02
CA HIS A 79 -10.69 3.62 28.66
C HIS A 79 -9.39 4.36 28.96
N ALA A 80 -8.46 3.67 29.61
CA ALA A 80 -7.13 4.20 29.89
C ALA A 80 -6.27 4.37 28.62
N PRO A 81 -5.22 5.20 28.65
CA PRO A 81 -4.30 5.34 27.51
C PRO A 81 -3.75 3.98 27.02
N GLY A 82 -3.84 3.73 25.71
CA GLY A 82 -3.44 2.48 25.06
C GLY A 82 -4.39 1.29 25.24
N GLU A 83 -5.48 1.45 25.97
CA GLU A 83 -6.49 0.39 26.14
C GLU A 83 -7.35 0.22 24.89
N PHE A 84 -7.74 1.31 24.26
CA PHE A 84 -8.46 1.34 22.99
C PHE A 84 -7.72 0.51 21.91
N ASP A 85 -6.46 0.87 21.65
CA ASP A 85 -5.63 0.17 20.66
C ASP A 85 -5.48 -1.31 21.02
N LYS A 86 -5.23 -1.59 22.29
CA LYS A 86 -5.07 -2.96 22.78
C LYS A 86 -6.33 -3.80 22.53
N ILE A 87 -7.52 -3.30 22.84
CA ILE A 87 -8.75 -4.04 22.66
C ILE A 87 -8.99 -4.34 21.18
N LEU A 88 -8.87 -3.34 20.31
CA LEU A 88 -9.09 -3.47 18.87
C LEU A 88 -8.04 -4.35 18.19
N GLU A 89 -6.76 -4.11 18.46
CA GLU A 89 -5.68 -4.94 17.91
C GLU A 89 -5.81 -6.42 18.30
N THR A 90 -6.24 -6.71 19.54
CA THR A 90 -6.45 -8.10 19.99
C THR A 90 -7.65 -8.78 19.32
N LYS A 91 -8.49 -8.05 18.61
CA LYS A 91 -9.56 -8.58 17.74
C LYS A 91 -9.16 -8.60 16.26
N GLY A 92 -7.90 -8.28 15.98
CA GLY A 92 -7.38 -8.21 14.62
C GLY A 92 -7.87 -7.00 13.82
N ALA A 93 -8.34 -5.96 14.50
CA ALA A 93 -8.73 -4.72 13.83
C ALA A 93 -7.52 -4.00 13.23
N ILE A 94 -7.76 -3.34 12.11
CA ILE A 94 -6.88 -2.31 11.53
C ILE A 94 -7.51 -0.96 11.88
N THR A 95 -6.76 -0.11 12.57
CA THR A 95 -7.20 1.22 12.96
C THR A 95 -6.24 2.26 12.43
N ASN A 96 -6.75 3.39 11.98
CA ASN A 96 -5.92 4.54 11.65
C ASN A 96 -6.76 5.81 11.67
N ALA A 97 -6.07 6.95 11.55
CA ALA A 97 -6.67 8.26 11.38
C ALA A 97 -5.86 9.08 10.39
N ALA A 98 -6.44 10.12 9.83
CA ALA A 98 -5.72 11.07 8.99
C ALA A 98 -6.35 12.45 9.07
N THR A 99 -5.49 13.46 9.18
CA THR A 99 -5.86 14.87 9.11
C THR A 99 -5.48 15.45 7.77
N SER A 100 -6.39 16.22 7.18
CA SER A 100 -6.19 16.93 5.94
C SER A 100 -6.50 18.43 6.11
N LYS A 101 -6.60 19.15 5.00
CA LYS A 101 -6.98 20.58 5.03
C LYS A 101 -8.45 20.76 5.43
N ASP A 102 -9.36 19.95 4.91
CA ASP A 102 -10.81 20.12 5.06
C ASP A 102 -11.45 19.18 6.10
N PHE A 103 -10.75 18.14 6.52
CA PHE A 103 -11.32 17.10 7.37
C PHE A 103 -10.26 16.41 8.23
N THR A 104 -10.73 15.73 9.27
CA THR A 104 -10.04 14.67 10.00
C THR A 104 -10.94 13.46 10.01
N HIS A 105 -10.41 12.26 9.81
CA HIS A 105 -11.21 11.04 9.90
C HIS A 105 -10.50 9.95 10.69
N TYR A 106 -11.30 9.05 11.25
CA TYR A 106 -10.88 7.95 12.11
C TYR A 106 -11.60 6.69 11.65
N TYR A 107 -10.86 5.63 11.39
CA TYR A 107 -11.50 4.39 10.92
C TYR A 107 -11.00 3.14 11.61
N ILE A 108 -11.88 2.15 11.66
CA ILE A 108 -11.66 0.81 12.17
C ILE A 108 -12.16 -0.17 11.13
N THR A 109 -11.29 -1.07 10.64
CA THR A 109 -11.69 -2.25 9.88
C THR A 109 -11.48 -3.48 10.76
N ILE A 110 -12.52 -4.31 10.93
CA ILE A 110 -12.53 -5.39 11.91
C ILE A 110 -13.40 -6.57 11.42
N PRO A 111 -13.15 -7.83 11.85
CA PRO A 111 -14.10 -8.92 11.61
C PRO A 111 -15.50 -8.59 12.14
N SER A 112 -16.53 -8.85 11.34
CA SER A 112 -17.92 -8.38 11.58
C SER A 112 -18.54 -8.86 12.91
N ASN A 113 -18.08 -9.99 13.46
CA ASN A 113 -18.50 -10.47 14.77
C ASN A 113 -18.05 -9.59 15.96
N TYR A 114 -17.19 -8.59 15.72
CA TYR A 114 -16.76 -7.58 16.70
C TYR A 114 -17.28 -6.18 16.39
N PHE A 115 -18.27 -6.06 15.50
CA PHE A 115 -18.81 -4.77 15.06
C PHE A 115 -19.35 -3.92 16.21
N ASP A 116 -20.15 -4.51 17.11
CA ASP A 116 -20.74 -3.79 18.26
C ASP A 116 -19.65 -3.21 19.16
N LEU A 117 -18.61 -3.99 19.43
CA LEU A 117 -17.45 -3.53 20.21
C LEU A 117 -16.69 -2.39 19.50
N ALA A 118 -16.52 -2.49 18.19
CA ALA A 118 -15.87 -1.44 17.43
C ALA A 118 -16.67 -0.13 17.46
N MET A 119 -18.00 -0.19 17.36
CA MET A 119 -18.87 0.99 17.42
C MET A 119 -18.80 1.67 18.79
N GLU A 120 -18.89 0.90 19.87
CA GLU A 120 -18.81 1.41 21.26
C GLU A 120 -17.46 2.14 21.48
N LEU A 121 -16.34 1.47 21.17
CA LEU A 121 -15.01 2.03 21.34
C LEU A 121 -14.78 3.26 20.46
N HIS A 122 -15.24 3.21 19.22
CA HIS A 122 -15.09 4.31 18.27
C HIS A 122 -15.84 5.57 18.72
N ALA A 123 -17.07 5.40 19.17
CA ALA A 123 -17.88 6.50 19.71
C ALA A 123 -17.28 7.06 21.01
N ASP A 124 -16.84 6.21 21.93
CA ASP A 124 -16.23 6.64 23.20
C ASP A 124 -14.94 7.42 22.97
N MET A 125 -14.08 6.98 22.04
CA MET A 125 -12.88 7.70 21.65
C MET A 125 -13.19 9.10 21.14
N LEU A 126 -14.18 9.23 20.25
CA LEU A 126 -14.50 10.49 19.58
C LEU A 126 -15.28 11.47 20.47
N LEU A 127 -16.12 10.97 21.36
CA LEU A 127 -17.03 11.80 22.16
C LEU A 127 -16.53 12.09 23.58
N ASN A 128 -15.63 11.27 24.11
CA ASN A 128 -15.20 11.33 25.51
C ASN A 128 -13.69 11.39 25.74
N PRO A 129 -12.88 12.07 24.87
CA PRO A 129 -11.42 12.08 25.02
C PRO A 129 -11.00 12.82 26.30
N LEU A 130 -10.08 12.25 27.06
CA LEU A 130 -9.57 12.85 28.28
C LEU A 130 -8.47 13.88 28.07
N VAL A 131 -7.66 13.73 26.99
CA VAL A 131 -6.46 14.54 26.73
C VAL A 131 -5.62 14.70 28.02
N PRO A 132 -5.07 13.60 28.61
CA PRO A 132 -4.34 13.69 29.85
C PRO A 132 -3.06 14.52 29.70
N ARG A 133 -2.77 15.43 30.65
CA ARG A 133 -1.60 16.33 30.55
C ARG A 133 -0.28 15.60 30.32
N LYS A 134 -0.08 14.46 30.97
CA LYS A 134 1.12 13.64 30.82
C LYS A 134 1.27 13.09 29.39
N GLU A 135 0.19 12.59 28.82
CA GLU A 135 0.17 12.06 27.45
C GLU A 135 0.27 13.18 26.42
N LEU A 136 -0.36 14.31 26.65
CA LEU A 136 -0.19 15.51 25.83
C LEU A 136 1.31 15.90 25.69
N GLU A 137 2.06 15.93 26.80
CA GLU A 137 3.48 16.31 26.75
C GLU A 137 4.37 15.24 26.09
N LYS A 138 3.97 13.96 26.15
CA LYS A 138 4.63 12.91 25.38
C LYS A 138 4.38 13.07 23.87
N GLU A 139 3.11 13.18 23.47
CA GLU A 139 2.74 13.32 22.06
C GLU A 139 3.23 14.63 21.44
N ARG A 140 3.32 15.71 22.22
CA ARG A 140 3.98 16.95 21.77
C ARG A 140 5.38 16.70 21.22
N LYS A 141 6.16 15.86 21.91
CA LYS A 141 7.52 15.50 21.44
C LYS A 141 7.46 14.68 20.16
N VAL A 142 6.52 13.75 20.06
CA VAL A 142 6.33 12.93 18.86
C VAL A 142 6.00 13.81 17.66
N VAL A 143 5.04 14.71 17.78
CA VAL A 143 4.65 15.62 16.68
C VAL A 143 5.81 16.57 16.31
N ILE A 144 6.61 17.05 17.27
CA ILE A 144 7.80 17.84 16.99
C ILE A 144 8.85 17.05 16.21
N GLU A 145 9.03 15.76 16.51
CA GLU A 145 9.90 14.86 15.74
C GLU A 145 9.39 14.60 14.33
N GLU A 146 8.07 14.47 14.15
CA GLU A 146 7.45 14.37 12.83
C GLU A 146 7.67 15.63 12.00
N ILE A 147 7.51 16.81 12.60
CA ILE A 147 7.85 18.09 11.94
C ILE A 147 9.32 18.07 11.50
N SER A 148 10.25 17.61 12.36
CA SER A 148 11.67 17.52 12.01
C SER A 148 11.94 16.59 10.84
N LYS A 149 11.23 15.44 10.78
CA LYS A 149 11.29 14.49 9.67
C LYS A 149 10.76 15.11 8.39
N ASP A 150 9.62 15.79 8.45
CA ASP A 150 8.98 16.41 7.29
C ASP A 150 9.85 17.51 6.70
N GLU A 151 10.50 18.32 7.55
CA GLU A 151 11.43 19.38 7.13
C GLU A 151 12.69 18.86 6.43
N THR A 152 13.01 17.56 6.58
CA THR A 152 14.17 16.91 5.93
C THR A 152 13.77 15.95 4.81
N THR A 153 12.48 15.68 4.61
CA THR A 153 11.96 14.81 3.57
C THR A 153 11.71 15.60 2.27
N PRO A 154 12.47 15.37 1.18
CA PRO A 154 12.40 16.19 -0.04
C PRO A 154 11.00 16.32 -0.63
N GLN A 155 10.19 15.24 -0.59
CA GLN A 155 8.82 15.21 -1.09
C GLN A 155 7.90 16.15 -0.31
N ASN A 156 8.05 16.20 1.02
CA ASN A 156 7.24 17.06 1.88
C ASN A 156 7.64 18.53 1.69
N VAL A 157 8.95 18.79 1.65
CA VAL A 157 9.46 20.17 1.45
C VAL A 157 9.04 20.74 0.09
N VAL A 158 9.12 19.94 -0.98
CA VAL A 158 8.70 20.40 -2.31
C VAL A 158 7.20 20.66 -2.37
N TYR A 159 6.37 19.86 -1.67
CA TYR A 159 4.92 20.05 -1.60
C TYR A 159 4.52 21.27 -0.76
N GLU A 160 5.07 21.41 0.45
CA GLU A 160 4.77 22.56 1.31
C GLU A 160 5.21 23.90 0.69
N ASN A 161 6.34 23.91 0.00
CA ASN A 161 6.78 25.06 -0.76
C ASN A 161 5.80 25.42 -1.89
N LEU A 162 5.29 24.41 -2.62
CA LEU A 162 4.28 24.60 -3.66
C LEU A 162 3.01 25.22 -3.08
N ILE A 163 2.47 24.63 -2.03
CA ILE A 163 1.24 25.09 -1.38
C ILE A 163 1.39 26.54 -0.89
N SER A 164 2.52 26.89 -0.27
CA SER A 164 2.78 28.24 0.23
C SER A 164 2.88 29.30 -0.86
N MET A 165 3.16 28.92 -2.09
CA MET A 165 3.15 29.82 -3.25
C MET A 165 1.75 29.90 -3.91
N LEU A 166 0.98 28.82 -3.92
CA LEU A 166 -0.36 28.77 -4.51
C LEU A 166 -1.40 29.44 -3.60
N TYR A 167 -1.23 29.38 -2.28
CA TYR A 167 -2.14 29.95 -1.30
C TYR A 167 -1.39 30.93 -0.38
N THR A 168 -1.76 32.21 -0.43
CA THR A 168 -1.14 33.27 0.36
C THR A 168 -2.12 33.89 1.35
N THR A 169 -3.40 33.89 1.04
CA THR A 169 -4.51 34.46 1.83
C THR A 169 -5.40 33.36 2.41
N HIS A 170 -5.84 32.40 1.57
CA HIS A 170 -6.74 31.34 1.97
C HIS A 170 -6.08 30.40 3.01
N PRO A 171 -6.82 29.88 4.00
CA PRO A 171 -6.29 28.99 5.03
C PRO A 171 -5.55 27.74 4.52
N TYR A 172 -5.77 27.32 3.28
CA TYR A 172 -5.02 26.21 2.67
C TYR A 172 -3.49 26.42 2.64
N LYS A 173 -3.01 27.65 2.85
CA LYS A 173 -1.59 27.94 3.04
C LYS A 173 -0.98 27.26 4.28
N ARG A 174 -1.79 26.92 5.30
CA ARG A 174 -1.31 26.36 6.56
C ARG A 174 -0.85 24.91 6.37
N LYS A 175 0.24 24.55 7.05
CA LYS A 175 0.67 23.16 7.15
C LYS A 175 -0.34 22.38 8.00
N VAL A 176 -0.66 21.15 7.60
CA VAL A 176 -1.58 20.29 8.36
C VAL A 176 -0.97 19.94 9.72
N ILE A 177 0.32 19.59 9.73
CA ILE A 177 1.06 19.25 10.97
C ILE A 177 1.34 20.45 11.87
N GLY A 178 1.10 21.67 11.38
CA GLY A 178 1.40 22.90 12.10
C GLY A 178 2.87 23.34 12.03
N THR A 179 3.26 24.19 12.98
CA THR A 179 4.65 24.66 13.12
C THR A 179 5.21 24.27 14.48
N ARG A 180 6.55 24.12 14.55
CA ARG A 180 7.26 23.78 15.79
C ARG A 180 6.95 24.76 16.92
N GLU A 181 6.87 26.06 16.61
CA GLU A 181 6.60 27.14 17.58
C GLU A 181 5.22 26.95 18.23
N ILE A 182 4.18 26.73 17.42
CA ILE A 182 2.81 26.57 17.91
C ILE A 182 2.66 25.27 18.68
N ILE A 183 3.10 24.15 18.11
CA ILE A 183 2.99 22.83 18.76
C ILE A 183 3.75 22.79 20.08
N SER A 184 4.90 23.49 20.19
CA SER A 184 5.67 23.55 21.44
C SER A 184 4.98 24.33 22.55
N THR A 185 4.04 25.24 22.24
CA THR A 185 3.47 26.18 23.20
C THR A 185 1.96 26.05 23.40
N ILE A 186 1.23 25.39 22.48
CA ILE A 186 -0.22 25.26 22.57
C ILE A 186 -0.65 24.57 23.87
N HIS A 187 -1.60 25.19 24.58
CA HIS A 187 -2.09 24.69 25.85
C HIS A 187 -3.25 23.71 25.69
N ARG A 188 -3.37 22.79 26.65
CA ARG A 188 -4.48 21.80 26.70
C ARG A 188 -5.86 22.43 26.55
N ASP A 189 -6.09 23.57 27.18
CA ASP A 189 -7.38 24.23 27.15
C ASP A 189 -7.73 24.77 25.74
N GLU A 190 -6.74 25.20 24.96
CA GLU A 190 -6.92 25.59 23.55
C GLU A 190 -7.29 24.39 22.69
N ILE A 191 -6.63 23.25 22.91
CA ILE A 191 -6.93 21.97 22.24
C ILE A 191 -8.37 21.54 22.56
N LEU A 192 -8.78 21.56 23.83
CA LEU A 192 -10.13 21.20 24.24
C LEU A 192 -11.19 22.20 23.74
N ASN A 193 -10.87 23.47 23.65
CA ASN A 193 -11.76 24.47 23.05
C ASN A 193 -11.98 24.20 21.56
N TYR A 194 -10.93 23.81 20.83
CA TYR A 194 -11.04 23.40 19.42
C TYR A 194 -11.88 22.12 19.30
N TYR A 195 -11.60 21.09 20.10
CA TYR A 195 -12.37 19.87 20.16
C TYR A 195 -13.86 20.15 20.40
N ASN A 196 -14.20 20.89 21.45
CA ASN A 196 -15.58 21.23 21.79
C ASN A 196 -16.30 22.06 20.73
N SER A 197 -15.57 22.73 19.85
CA SER A 197 -16.14 23.55 18.76
C SER A 197 -16.48 22.74 17.52
N PHE A 198 -15.71 21.69 17.21
CA PHE A 198 -15.80 20.98 15.93
C PHE A 198 -16.15 19.50 16.04
N TYR A 199 -15.82 18.82 17.16
CA TYR A 199 -16.08 17.39 17.36
C TYR A 199 -17.44 17.15 17.98
N VAL A 200 -18.47 17.45 17.23
CA VAL A 200 -19.89 17.33 17.63
C VAL A 200 -20.64 16.57 16.53
N PRO A 201 -21.69 15.78 16.89
CA PRO A 201 -22.39 14.93 15.91
C PRO A 201 -22.85 15.67 14.65
N SER A 202 -23.32 16.89 14.75
CA SER A 202 -23.77 17.70 13.61
C SER A 202 -22.66 18.07 12.60
N ASN A 203 -21.40 17.87 12.99
CA ASN A 203 -20.21 18.04 12.14
C ASN A 203 -19.58 16.73 11.71
N MET A 204 -20.22 15.59 12.06
CA MET A 204 -19.72 14.24 11.78
C MET A 204 -20.49 13.56 10.65
N VAL A 205 -19.76 12.79 9.85
CA VAL A 205 -20.30 11.83 8.90
C VAL A 205 -19.73 10.46 9.27
N THR A 206 -20.58 9.52 9.71
CA THR A 206 -20.15 8.15 9.97
C THR A 206 -20.56 7.26 8.83
N VAL A 207 -19.57 6.59 8.22
CA VAL A 207 -19.74 5.66 7.10
C VAL A 207 -19.46 4.25 7.59
N ILE A 208 -20.41 3.34 7.36
CA ILE A 208 -20.30 1.93 7.73
C ILE A 208 -20.45 1.08 6.48
N VAL A 209 -19.43 0.29 6.16
CA VAL A 209 -19.40 -0.55 4.96
C VAL A 209 -18.95 -1.96 5.34
N GLY A 210 -19.66 -2.98 4.92
CA GLY A 210 -19.24 -4.37 5.13
C GLY A 210 -20.38 -5.33 5.47
N ASP A 211 -20.02 -6.43 6.13
CA ASP A 211 -20.96 -7.48 6.56
C ASP A 211 -21.69 -7.06 7.83
N VAL A 212 -22.70 -6.23 7.65
CA VAL A 212 -23.57 -5.69 8.71
C VAL A 212 -25.02 -5.73 8.29
N ASP A 213 -25.91 -5.70 9.27
CA ASP A 213 -27.33 -5.39 9.08
C ASP A 213 -27.55 -3.88 9.25
N THR A 214 -28.24 -3.28 8.28
CA THR A 214 -28.45 -1.82 8.24
C THR A 214 -29.23 -1.30 9.46
N GLU A 215 -30.26 -2.02 9.90
CA GLU A 215 -31.11 -1.59 11.05
C GLU A 215 -30.29 -1.67 12.33
N HIS A 216 -29.58 -2.78 12.55
CA HIS A 216 -28.69 -2.96 13.69
C HIS A 216 -27.58 -1.90 13.74
N ALA A 217 -26.92 -1.63 12.62
CA ALA A 217 -25.88 -0.61 12.54
C ALA A 217 -26.42 0.79 12.89
N LEU A 218 -27.61 1.14 12.39
CA LEU A 218 -28.25 2.41 12.70
C LEU A 218 -28.66 2.53 14.17
N GLU A 219 -29.12 1.44 14.79
CA GLU A 219 -29.43 1.39 16.23
C GLU A 219 -28.19 1.62 17.09
N LEU A 220 -27.05 1.00 16.73
CA LEU A 220 -25.78 1.19 17.42
C LEU A 220 -25.29 2.64 17.31
N VAL A 221 -25.33 3.26 16.11
CA VAL A 221 -24.95 4.66 15.98
C VAL A 221 -25.85 5.56 16.84
N LYS A 222 -27.16 5.36 16.84
CA LYS A 222 -28.09 6.14 17.68
C LYS A 222 -27.83 5.97 19.17
N LYS A 223 -27.43 4.77 19.60
CA LYS A 223 -27.11 4.46 20.98
C LYS A 223 -25.78 5.09 21.41
N ASP A 224 -24.73 4.88 20.61
CA ASP A 224 -23.35 5.14 21.01
C ASP A 224 -22.95 6.62 20.72
N PHE A 225 -23.55 7.26 19.70
CA PHE A 225 -23.42 8.70 19.44
C PHE A 225 -24.59 9.52 20.00
N ASN A 226 -25.15 9.11 21.11
CA ASN A 226 -26.29 9.77 21.76
C ASN A 226 -25.86 11.06 22.49
N CYS A 227 -25.74 12.13 21.72
CA CYS A 227 -25.42 13.48 22.20
C CYS A 227 -26.41 14.51 21.69
N ASP A 228 -26.59 15.62 22.42
CA ASP A 228 -27.45 16.72 21.99
C ASP A 228 -26.95 17.39 20.71
N TYR A 229 -27.90 17.94 19.92
CA TYR A 229 -27.57 18.75 18.76
C TYR A 229 -26.77 19.98 19.17
N LYS A 230 -25.62 20.21 18.55
CA LYS A 230 -24.82 21.43 18.70
C LYS A 230 -24.49 21.99 17.32
N LYS A 231 -24.86 23.24 17.10
CA LYS A 231 -24.58 23.93 15.83
C LYS A 231 -23.11 24.30 15.73
N VAL A 232 -22.47 23.94 14.64
CA VAL A 232 -21.12 24.42 14.28
C VAL A 232 -21.26 25.71 13.47
N SER A 233 -20.42 26.70 13.78
CA SER A 233 -20.34 27.92 12.97
C SER A 233 -19.76 27.58 11.59
N LYS A 234 -20.37 28.09 10.53
CA LYS A 234 -19.79 28.03 9.22
C LYS A 234 -18.70 29.09 9.09
N ASP A 235 -17.52 28.66 8.72
CA ASP A 235 -16.43 29.56 8.35
C ASP A 235 -16.65 30.05 6.92
N ASP A 236 -16.50 31.34 6.71
CA ASP A 236 -16.50 32.00 5.39
C ASP A 236 -15.08 32.54 5.14
N PHE A 237 -14.38 31.92 4.24
CA PHE A 237 -13.00 32.25 3.95
C PHE A 237 -12.90 33.11 2.69
N ALA A 238 -12.07 34.15 2.74
CA ALA A 238 -11.77 34.96 1.57
C ALA A 238 -11.15 34.09 0.46
N ALA A 239 -11.71 34.19 -0.74
CA ALA A 239 -11.18 33.50 -1.90
C ALA A 239 -9.71 33.90 -2.17
N GLU A 240 -8.88 32.94 -2.51
CA GLU A 240 -7.50 33.23 -2.89
C GLU A 240 -7.43 34.00 -4.20
N LYS A 241 -6.52 34.97 -4.28
CA LYS A 241 -6.31 35.74 -5.50
C LYS A 241 -5.56 34.90 -6.54
N PRO A 242 -5.90 35.02 -7.83
CA PRO A 242 -5.13 34.37 -8.89
C PRO A 242 -3.67 34.80 -8.88
N LEU A 243 -2.76 33.87 -9.22
CA LEU A 243 -1.39 34.27 -9.52
C LEU A 243 -1.35 35.17 -10.75
N THR A 244 -0.57 36.24 -10.67
CA THR A 244 -0.37 37.21 -11.75
C THR A 244 0.97 37.09 -12.45
N ALA A 245 1.85 36.23 -11.91
CA ALA A 245 3.15 35.86 -12.46
C ALA A 245 3.53 34.45 -11.94
N GLN A 246 4.40 33.77 -12.66
CA GLN A 246 4.96 32.49 -12.20
C GLN A 246 5.71 32.68 -10.87
N ALA A 247 5.36 31.88 -9.88
CA ALA A 247 6.06 31.82 -8.60
C ALA A 247 7.13 30.71 -8.63
N ARG A 248 8.26 30.90 -7.94
CA ARG A 248 9.33 29.90 -7.89
C ARG A 248 10.00 29.84 -6.52
N LYS A 249 10.27 28.62 -6.05
CA LYS A 249 11.04 28.38 -4.83
C LYS A 249 11.93 27.16 -5.02
N THR A 250 13.22 27.30 -4.70
CA THR A 250 14.19 26.19 -4.73
C THR A 250 14.74 25.99 -3.33
N ALA A 251 14.79 24.74 -2.87
CA ALA A 251 15.42 24.35 -1.62
C ALA A 251 16.54 23.33 -1.91
N TYR A 252 17.51 23.22 -1.02
CA TYR A 252 18.60 22.26 -1.11
C TYR A 252 18.54 21.36 0.12
N LEU A 253 18.57 20.05 -0.10
CA LEU A 253 18.53 19.03 0.94
C LEU A 253 19.55 17.94 0.63
N PRO A 254 20.01 17.18 1.64
CA PRO A 254 20.76 15.96 1.43
C PRO A 254 19.89 14.94 0.67
N ALA A 255 20.05 14.87 -0.64
CA ALA A 255 19.31 13.97 -1.54
C ALA A 255 20.18 13.61 -2.74
N GLN A 256 19.89 12.49 -3.43
CA GLN A 256 20.61 12.06 -4.64
C GLN A 256 19.87 12.43 -5.93
N SER A 257 18.61 12.81 -5.84
CA SER A 257 17.76 13.17 -6.98
C SER A 257 17.19 14.58 -6.79
N GLY A 258 16.91 15.26 -7.91
CA GLY A 258 16.05 16.42 -7.91
C GLY A 258 14.58 16.04 -7.80
N TYR A 259 13.80 16.86 -7.09
CA TYR A 259 12.35 16.78 -6.95
C TYR A 259 11.76 18.08 -7.46
N MET A 260 10.73 17.98 -8.30
CA MET A 260 10.05 19.14 -8.86
C MET A 260 8.54 18.97 -8.75
N LEU A 261 7.84 19.98 -8.28
CA LEU A 261 6.41 20.14 -8.45
C LEU A 261 6.14 21.43 -9.22
N ILE A 262 5.34 21.31 -10.28
CA ILE A 262 4.76 22.47 -11.00
C ILE A 262 3.27 22.45 -10.72
N GLY A 263 2.77 23.42 -9.98
CA GLY A 263 1.38 23.48 -9.57
C GLY A 263 0.63 24.70 -10.13
N PHE A 264 -0.66 24.49 -10.31
CA PHE A 264 -1.63 25.49 -10.76
C PHE A 264 -2.80 25.50 -9.80
N ARG A 265 -3.49 26.64 -9.68
CA ARG A 265 -4.78 26.67 -8.99
C ARG A 265 -5.80 25.87 -9.81
N GLY A 266 -6.41 24.91 -9.17
CA GLY A 266 -7.47 24.07 -9.71
C GLY A 266 -8.86 24.60 -9.39
N VAL A 267 -9.77 23.71 -9.05
CA VAL A 267 -11.15 24.01 -8.71
C VAL A 267 -11.61 23.18 -7.53
N LYS A 268 -12.62 23.65 -6.81
CA LYS A 268 -13.28 22.84 -5.78
C LYS A 268 -13.90 21.56 -6.39
N VAL A 269 -13.94 20.51 -5.59
CA VAL A 269 -14.41 19.17 -6.01
C VAL A 269 -15.77 19.20 -6.74
N THR A 270 -16.70 20.06 -6.31
CA THR A 270 -18.04 20.16 -6.89
C THR A 270 -18.13 20.96 -8.20
N ASN A 271 -17.00 21.47 -8.70
CA ASN A 271 -16.99 22.21 -9.97
C ASN A 271 -16.98 21.22 -11.15
N ASN A 272 -17.82 21.43 -12.15
CA ASN A 272 -17.90 20.57 -13.32
C ASN A 272 -16.57 20.45 -14.11
N ASP A 273 -15.70 21.48 -14.03
CA ASP A 273 -14.37 21.41 -14.64
C ASP A 273 -13.45 20.35 -13.98
N SER A 274 -13.76 19.89 -12.74
CA SER A 274 -12.99 18.86 -12.06
C SER A 274 -12.92 17.58 -12.86
N TYR A 275 -14.02 17.11 -13.43
CA TYR A 275 -14.05 15.89 -14.25
C TYR A 275 -13.13 15.98 -15.49
N ALA A 276 -13.13 17.12 -16.15
CA ALA A 276 -12.25 17.34 -17.31
C ALA A 276 -10.77 17.50 -16.88
N LEU A 277 -10.49 18.02 -15.67
CA LEU A 277 -9.15 18.09 -15.09
C LEU A 277 -8.66 16.69 -14.65
N ASP A 278 -9.53 15.82 -14.16
CA ASP A 278 -9.20 14.42 -13.85
C ASP A 278 -8.80 13.67 -15.12
N VAL A 279 -9.59 13.81 -16.19
CA VAL A 279 -9.24 13.22 -17.49
C VAL A 279 -7.95 13.80 -18.06
N LEU A 280 -7.73 15.12 -17.92
CA LEU A 280 -6.48 15.78 -18.35
C LEU A 280 -5.27 15.27 -17.55
N SER A 281 -5.39 15.12 -16.23
CA SER A 281 -4.29 14.61 -15.38
C SER A 281 -3.92 13.18 -15.79
N THR A 282 -4.89 12.33 -16.07
CA THR A 282 -4.67 10.95 -16.55
C THR A 282 -3.97 10.95 -17.92
N ILE A 283 -4.44 11.75 -18.88
CA ILE A 283 -3.79 11.88 -20.21
C ILE A 283 -2.33 12.33 -20.09
N LEU A 284 -2.06 13.30 -19.20
CA LEU A 284 -0.73 13.85 -19.02
C LEU A 284 0.20 12.91 -18.29
N GLY A 285 -0.23 12.28 -17.19
CA GLY A 285 0.69 11.71 -16.22
C GLY A 285 0.39 10.31 -15.70
N ASP A 286 -0.73 9.67 -16.07
CA ASP A 286 -1.05 8.33 -15.58
C ASP A 286 -0.77 7.25 -16.62
N GLY A 287 -0.14 6.16 -16.17
CA GLY A 287 0.24 5.03 -17.02
C GLY A 287 1.41 5.30 -17.97
N ARG A 288 1.85 4.22 -18.64
CA ARG A 288 2.97 4.27 -19.59
C ARG A 288 2.60 4.91 -20.92
N SER A 289 1.35 4.97 -21.26
CA SER A 289 0.82 5.61 -22.47
C SER A 289 0.66 7.11 -22.33
N SER A 290 0.75 7.66 -21.11
CA SER A 290 0.59 9.08 -20.85
C SER A 290 1.60 9.96 -21.58
N VAL A 291 1.24 11.22 -21.80
CA VAL A 291 2.04 12.17 -22.59
C VAL A 291 3.42 12.39 -21.94
N PHE A 292 3.46 12.63 -20.64
CA PHE A 292 4.71 12.88 -19.91
C PHE A 292 5.58 11.63 -19.84
N TYR A 293 4.99 10.46 -19.61
CA TYR A 293 5.78 9.23 -19.60
C TYR A 293 6.47 9.02 -20.94
N ARG A 294 5.74 9.05 -22.05
CA ARG A 294 6.28 8.77 -23.39
C ARG A 294 7.29 9.82 -23.85
N ASN A 295 6.96 11.12 -23.68
CA ASN A 295 7.75 12.17 -24.30
C ASN A 295 8.88 12.67 -23.41
N ILE A 296 8.70 12.69 -22.07
CA ILE A 296 9.67 13.27 -21.14
C ILE A 296 10.50 12.16 -20.47
N LYS A 297 9.86 11.14 -19.91
CA LYS A 297 10.58 10.03 -19.25
C LYS A 297 11.21 9.10 -20.29
N ASP A 298 10.44 8.67 -21.28
CA ASP A 298 10.86 7.61 -22.20
C ASP A 298 11.78 8.13 -23.31
N LYS A 299 11.33 9.11 -24.09
CA LYS A 299 12.07 9.64 -25.23
C LYS A 299 13.20 10.60 -24.84
N LYS A 300 12.90 11.61 -24.00
CA LYS A 300 13.87 12.65 -23.61
C LYS A 300 14.73 12.24 -22.42
N GLN A 301 14.34 11.21 -21.63
CA GLN A 301 15.04 10.70 -20.44
C GLN A 301 15.37 11.79 -19.41
N LEU A 302 14.49 12.77 -19.25
CA LEU A 302 14.68 13.90 -18.35
C LEU A 302 14.19 13.62 -16.92
N ALA A 303 13.39 12.57 -16.70
CA ALA A 303 12.84 12.23 -15.40
C ALA A 303 12.88 10.71 -15.14
N PHE A 304 13.12 10.31 -13.89
CA PHE A 304 12.99 8.92 -13.42
C PHE A 304 11.53 8.55 -13.21
N SER A 305 10.74 9.48 -12.67
CA SER A 305 9.30 9.40 -12.55
C SER A 305 8.70 10.76 -12.87
N ILE A 306 7.54 10.75 -13.51
CA ILE A 306 6.77 11.95 -13.79
C ILE A 306 5.29 11.58 -13.82
N GLY A 307 4.45 12.44 -13.26
CA GLY A 307 3.01 12.27 -13.21
C GLY A 307 2.28 13.60 -13.14
N ALA A 308 0.97 13.57 -13.30
CA ALA A 308 0.09 14.72 -13.09
C ALA A 308 -1.10 14.30 -12.23
N SER A 309 -1.61 15.22 -11.42
CA SER A 309 -2.75 14.97 -10.56
C SER A 309 -3.65 16.21 -10.46
N ASN A 310 -4.95 15.98 -10.35
CA ASN A 310 -5.93 16.97 -9.98
C ASN A 310 -6.41 16.66 -8.56
N ALA A 311 -6.28 17.61 -7.64
CA ALA A 311 -6.73 17.48 -6.26
C ALA A 311 -7.74 18.58 -5.95
N GLY A 312 -9.04 18.21 -5.96
CA GLY A 312 -10.12 19.09 -5.55
C GLY A 312 -10.26 19.09 -4.04
N PHE A 313 -10.37 20.29 -3.43
CA PHE A 313 -10.72 20.49 -2.03
C PHE A 313 -12.16 21.00 -1.92
N ARG A 314 -12.64 21.21 -0.71
CA ARG A 314 -14.00 21.74 -0.46
C ARG A 314 -14.22 23.13 -1.10
N ASP A 315 -13.26 24.04 -0.94
CA ASP A 315 -13.42 25.44 -1.34
C ASP A 315 -12.63 25.79 -2.61
N ASP A 316 -11.59 25.04 -2.94
CA ASP A 316 -10.71 25.27 -4.09
C ASP A 316 -10.05 23.95 -4.54
N GLY A 317 -8.92 23.98 -5.24
CA GLY A 317 -8.15 22.80 -5.63
C GLY A 317 -6.80 23.17 -6.23
N ILE A 318 -6.02 22.14 -6.51
CA ILE A 318 -4.74 22.27 -7.21
C ILE A 318 -4.65 21.24 -8.34
N PHE A 319 -4.09 21.66 -9.46
CA PHE A 319 -3.58 20.74 -10.47
C PHE A 319 -2.05 20.79 -10.40
N TYR A 320 -1.36 19.65 -10.35
CA TYR A 320 0.09 19.67 -10.27
C TYR A 320 0.74 18.55 -11.08
N VAL A 321 1.95 18.82 -11.54
CA VAL A 321 2.88 17.86 -12.16
C VAL A 321 3.99 17.58 -11.18
N SER A 322 4.24 16.29 -10.91
CA SER A 322 5.32 15.83 -10.04
C SER A 322 6.40 15.13 -10.84
N ALA A 323 7.68 15.39 -10.56
CA ALA A 323 8.77 14.71 -11.21
C ALA A 323 9.98 14.50 -10.30
N ASN A 324 10.65 13.34 -10.47
CA ASN A 324 11.99 13.07 -9.96
C ASN A 324 12.97 13.01 -11.12
N PHE A 325 14.12 13.63 -10.97
CA PHE A 325 15.05 13.81 -12.08
C PHE A 325 16.52 13.85 -11.64
N THR A 326 17.44 13.71 -12.62
CA THR A 326 18.87 13.89 -12.40
C THR A 326 19.18 15.39 -12.24
N PRO A 327 19.85 15.81 -11.15
CA PRO A 327 20.27 17.20 -10.96
C PRO A 327 21.04 17.76 -12.18
N GLY A 328 20.77 19.01 -12.51
CA GLY A 328 21.29 19.66 -13.73
C GLY A 328 20.33 19.56 -14.93
N ASN A 329 19.25 18.76 -14.83
CA ASN A 329 18.22 18.66 -15.87
C ASN A 329 16.97 19.49 -15.55
N GLU A 330 16.92 20.20 -14.41
CA GLU A 330 15.71 20.90 -13.93
C GLU A 330 15.11 21.85 -14.97
N LYS A 331 15.94 22.66 -15.64
CA LYS A 331 15.43 23.59 -16.67
C LYS A 331 14.94 22.86 -17.91
N LYS A 332 15.67 21.84 -18.37
CA LYS A 332 15.25 21.02 -19.53
C LYS A 332 13.94 20.26 -19.25
N LEU A 333 13.78 19.74 -18.03
CA LEU A 333 12.58 19.04 -17.61
C LEU A 333 11.38 20.01 -17.53
N GLU A 334 11.57 21.16 -16.92
CA GLU A 334 10.56 22.21 -16.84
C GLU A 334 10.09 22.65 -18.23
N ASP A 335 11.04 22.96 -19.13
CA ASP A 335 10.72 23.35 -20.51
C ASP A 335 9.97 22.25 -21.25
N ALA A 336 10.34 20.98 -21.07
CA ALA A 336 9.66 19.84 -21.66
C ALA A 336 8.24 19.67 -21.12
N ILE A 337 8.01 19.90 -19.83
CA ILE A 337 6.65 19.84 -19.22
C ILE A 337 5.76 20.94 -19.82
N PHE A 338 6.24 22.17 -19.88
CA PHE A 338 5.47 23.27 -20.45
C PHE A 338 5.27 23.14 -21.96
N GLU A 339 6.22 22.55 -22.70
CA GLU A 339 6.09 22.23 -24.12
C GLU A 339 4.90 21.28 -24.37
N GLU A 340 4.78 20.21 -23.58
CA GLU A 340 3.67 19.24 -23.72
C GLU A 340 2.33 19.85 -23.28
N ILE A 341 2.29 20.66 -22.24
CA ILE A 341 1.09 21.41 -21.84
C ILE A 341 0.67 22.38 -22.97
N ALA A 342 1.59 23.15 -23.51
CA ALA A 342 1.32 24.07 -24.62
C ALA A 342 0.87 23.37 -25.89
N ASN A 343 1.38 22.15 -26.14
CA ASN A 343 0.91 21.33 -27.24
C ASN A 343 -0.56 20.93 -27.09
N ILE A 344 -1.00 20.50 -25.89
CA ILE A 344 -2.41 20.21 -25.60
C ILE A 344 -3.27 21.48 -25.70
N GLN A 345 -2.81 22.60 -25.19
CA GLN A 345 -3.51 23.89 -25.29
C GLN A 345 -3.74 24.31 -26.74
N LYS A 346 -2.76 24.14 -27.61
CA LYS A 346 -2.82 24.53 -29.02
C LYS A 346 -3.61 23.50 -29.83
N ASN A 347 -3.23 22.24 -29.79
CA ASN A 347 -3.71 21.20 -30.68
C ASN A 347 -4.88 20.40 -30.09
N GLY A 348 -5.10 20.43 -28.76
CA GLY A 348 -6.05 19.57 -28.06
C GLY A 348 -5.52 18.16 -27.87
N VAL A 349 -6.43 17.27 -27.48
CA VAL A 349 -6.21 15.83 -27.30
C VAL A 349 -7.08 15.06 -28.30
N THR A 350 -6.68 13.85 -28.66
CA THR A 350 -7.46 13.00 -29.57
C THR A 350 -8.61 12.32 -28.85
N PRO A 351 -9.69 11.95 -29.55
CA PRO A 351 -10.77 11.15 -28.95
C PRO A 351 -10.26 9.83 -28.34
N ALA A 352 -9.25 9.20 -28.95
CA ALA A 352 -8.63 7.98 -28.43
C ALA A 352 -7.91 8.20 -27.08
N GLN A 353 -7.22 9.34 -26.89
CA GLN A 353 -6.62 9.68 -25.60
C GLN A 353 -7.66 9.90 -24.50
N VAL A 354 -8.77 10.56 -24.84
CA VAL A 354 -9.88 10.76 -23.88
C VAL A 354 -10.54 9.43 -23.52
N ALA A 355 -10.80 8.58 -24.51
CA ALA A 355 -11.38 7.25 -24.27
C ALA A 355 -10.49 6.40 -23.37
N LEU A 356 -9.18 6.36 -23.65
CA LEU A 356 -8.21 5.65 -22.82
C LEU A 356 -8.17 6.17 -21.38
N ALA A 357 -8.12 7.49 -21.17
CA ALA A 357 -8.12 8.07 -19.83
C ALA A 357 -9.39 7.72 -19.04
N LYS A 358 -10.56 7.75 -19.68
CA LYS A 358 -11.82 7.32 -19.07
C LYS A 358 -11.78 5.86 -18.65
N ASN A 359 -11.27 4.97 -19.50
CA ASN A 359 -11.15 3.55 -19.19
C ASN A 359 -10.20 3.31 -17.99
N ILE A 360 -9.08 4.05 -17.92
CA ILE A 360 -8.16 4.00 -16.78
C ILE A 360 -8.87 4.42 -15.48
N ILE A 361 -9.55 5.57 -15.48
CA ILE A 361 -10.30 6.07 -14.33
C ILE A 361 -11.40 5.08 -13.90
N GLU A 362 -12.17 4.57 -14.83
CA GLU A 362 -13.25 3.62 -14.56
C GLU A 362 -12.71 2.33 -13.96
N ARG A 363 -11.68 1.75 -14.57
CA ARG A 363 -10.98 0.57 -14.09
C ARG A 363 -10.46 0.74 -12.66
N ASP A 364 -9.71 1.81 -12.42
CA ASP A 364 -9.07 2.03 -11.11
C ASP A 364 -10.12 2.29 -10.02
N THR A 365 -11.23 2.93 -10.37
CA THR A 365 -12.39 3.07 -9.49
C THR A 365 -13.01 1.70 -9.15
N TYR A 366 -13.21 0.80 -10.13
CA TYR A 366 -13.75 -0.53 -9.86
C TYR A 366 -12.80 -1.36 -8.97
N TYR A 367 -11.49 -1.33 -9.25
CA TYR A 367 -10.52 -2.06 -8.44
C TYR A 367 -10.41 -1.51 -7.01
N ALA A 368 -10.45 -0.19 -6.85
CA ALA A 368 -10.46 0.43 -5.53
C ALA A 368 -11.71 0.03 -4.72
N ARG A 369 -12.87 -0.04 -5.36
CA ARG A 369 -14.15 -0.43 -4.74
C ARG A 369 -14.29 -1.92 -4.46
N GLU A 370 -13.27 -2.74 -4.65
CA GLU A 370 -13.23 -4.11 -4.14
C GLU A 370 -13.00 -4.13 -2.62
N SER A 371 -12.28 -3.14 -2.07
CA SER A 371 -12.06 -2.98 -0.63
C SER A 371 -13.17 -2.17 0.04
N ILE A 372 -13.75 -2.71 1.12
CA ILE A 372 -14.77 -2.00 1.93
C ILE A 372 -14.21 -0.75 2.61
N SER A 373 -12.93 -0.77 3.00
CA SER A 373 -12.25 0.41 3.56
C SER A 373 -12.13 1.52 2.52
N ASN A 374 -11.76 1.20 1.28
CA ASN A 374 -11.70 2.18 0.20
C ASN A 374 -13.09 2.73 -0.14
N ILE A 375 -14.13 1.89 -0.15
CA ILE A 375 -15.52 2.34 -0.34
C ILE A 375 -15.91 3.33 0.76
N ALA A 376 -15.62 3.01 2.03
CA ALA A 376 -15.93 3.89 3.16
C ALA A 376 -15.22 5.23 3.04
N GLN A 377 -13.93 5.21 2.70
CA GLN A 377 -13.12 6.42 2.52
C GLN A 377 -13.60 7.27 1.33
N GLU A 378 -13.92 6.67 0.19
CA GLU A 378 -14.46 7.40 -0.98
C GLU A 378 -15.79 8.09 -0.66
N ILE A 379 -16.70 7.39 0.03
CA ILE A 379 -17.98 7.95 0.47
C ILE A 379 -17.75 9.09 1.47
N GLY A 380 -16.94 8.86 2.49
CA GLY A 380 -16.65 9.84 3.54
C GLY A 380 -16.00 11.10 2.99
N TYR A 381 -14.95 10.96 2.17
CA TYR A 381 -14.31 12.07 1.46
C TYR A 381 -15.32 12.88 0.64
N THR A 382 -16.17 12.21 -0.12
CA THR A 382 -17.22 12.86 -0.91
C THR A 382 -18.18 13.67 -0.03
N MET A 383 -18.58 13.12 1.11
CA MET A 383 -19.52 13.78 2.00
C MET A 383 -18.93 14.99 2.73
N VAL A 384 -17.63 14.99 3.04
CA VAL A 384 -17.02 16.14 3.73
C VAL A 384 -16.58 17.24 2.76
N THR A 385 -16.29 16.90 1.50
CA THR A 385 -15.85 17.85 0.47
C THR A 385 -16.97 18.34 -0.43
N ALA A 386 -17.85 17.45 -0.92
CA ALA A 386 -18.98 17.78 -1.80
C ALA A 386 -20.30 17.95 -1.03
N ASN A 387 -20.41 17.38 0.15
CA ASN A 387 -21.63 17.31 0.98
C ASN A 387 -22.84 16.74 0.24
N ASP A 388 -22.61 15.85 -0.73
CA ASP A 388 -23.66 15.19 -1.54
C ASP A 388 -23.23 13.80 -1.98
N ILE A 389 -23.94 12.76 -1.51
CA ILE A 389 -23.70 11.36 -1.90
C ILE A 389 -23.89 11.12 -3.42
N LYS A 390 -24.62 11.99 -4.12
CA LYS A 390 -24.78 11.88 -5.56
C LYS A 390 -23.47 12.08 -6.31
N TYR A 391 -22.51 12.84 -5.75
CA TYR A 391 -21.19 12.99 -6.34
C TYR A 391 -20.49 11.63 -6.43
N TYR A 392 -20.47 10.85 -5.33
CA TYR A 392 -19.95 9.48 -5.33
C TYR A 392 -20.66 8.58 -6.35
N LYS A 393 -22.02 8.63 -6.39
CA LYS A 393 -22.82 7.79 -7.28
C LYS A 393 -22.60 8.11 -8.75
N ASN A 394 -22.50 9.39 -9.09
CA ASN A 394 -22.51 9.87 -10.47
C ASN A 394 -21.13 10.12 -11.07
N TYR A 395 -20.04 10.01 -10.27
CA TYR A 395 -18.70 10.39 -10.71
C TYR A 395 -18.28 9.76 -12.04
N LEU A 396 -18.41 8.45 -12.19
CA LEU A 396 -18.06 7.76 -13.43
C LEU A 396 -18.93 8.18 -14.61
N GLU A 397 -20.22 8.45 -14.37
CA GLU A 397 -21.11 8.91 -15.43
C GLU A 397 -20.76 10.33 -15.92
N GLU A 398 -20.30 11.20 -15.03
CA GLU A 398 -19.79 12.52 -15.41
C GLU A 398 -18.45 12.43 -16.14
N ILE A 399 -17.52 11.55 -15.69
CA ILE A 399 -16.28 11.24 -16.42
C ILE A 399 -16.58 10.76 -17.86
N LYS A 400 -17.57 9.89 -18.05
CA LYS A 400 -17.96 9.39 -19.39
C LYS A 400 -18.42 10.50 -20.34
N LYS A 401 -18.93 11.61 -19.84
CA LYS A 401 -19.39 12.75 -20.65
C LYS A 401 -18.27 13.66 -21.15
N VAL A 402 -17.11 13.66 -20.51
CA VAL A 402 -16.00 14.57 -20.85
C VAL A 402 -15.56 14.40 -22.31
N THR A 403 -15.38 15.51 -23.01
CA THR A 403 -15.01 15.55 -24.45
C THR A 403 -13.58 16.06 -24.67
N PRO A 404 -12.95 15.82 -25.83
CA PRO A 404 -11.65 16.41 -26.17
C PRO A 404 -11.64 17.95 -26.09
N GLU A 405 -12.76 18.59 -26.46
CA GLU A 405 -12.92 20.05 -26.41
C GLU A 405 -12.92 20.57 -24.99
N GLU A 406 -13.55 19.85 -24.05
CA GLU A 406 -13.53 20.18 -22.62
C GLU A 406 -12.15 20.04 -22.03
N VAL A 407 -11.43 18.97 -22.35
CA VAL A 407 -10.02 18.78 -21.94
C VAL A 407 -9.14 19.92 -22.43
N LYS A 408 -9.25 20.28 -23.71
CA LYS A 408 -8.54 21.43 -24.28
C LYS A 408 -8.93 22.75 -23.58
N ARG A 409 -10.22 22.95 -23.31
CA ARG A 409 -10.74 24.14 -22.63
C ARG A 409 -10.15 24.31 -21.23
N VAL A 410 -10.15 23.25 -20.40
CA VAL A 410 -9.62 23.33 -19.04
C VAL A 410 -8.08 23.47 -19.05
N ALA A 411 -7.36 22.83 -19.97
CA ALA A 411 -5.92 23.04 -20.13
C ALA A 411 -5.58 24.52 -20.41
N ASN A 412 -6.33 25.18 -21.30
CA ASN A 412 -6.16 26.62 -21.58
C ASN A 412 -6.56 27.52 -20.39
N LYS A 413 -7.61 27.13 -19.67
CA LYS A 413 -8.13 27.95 -18.56
C LYS A 413 -7.21 27.94 -17.34
N TYR A 414 -6.65 26.78 -17.00
CA TYR A 414 -5.97 26.57 -15.73
C TYR A 414 -4.45 26.45 -15.82
N LEU A 415 -3.87 25.88 -16.91
CA LEU A 415 -2.46 25.53 -16.96
C LEU A 415 -1.57 26.60 -17.63
N GLY A 416 -1.85 27.89 -17.42
CA GLY A 416 -1.01 28.99 -17.92
C GLY A 416 0.34 29.08 -17.20
N VAL A 417 1.43 29.33 -17.93
CA VAL A 417 2.79 29.48 -17.36
C VAL A 417 2.81 30.59 -16.30
N ASP A 418 2.16 31.72 -16.56
CA ASP A 418 1.99 32.85 -15.67
C ASP A 418 1.15 32.54 -14.42
N LYS A 419 0.37 31.47 -14.44
CA LYS A 419 -0.48 30.99 -13.36
C LYS A 419 0.14 29.83 -12.57
N SER A 420 1.42 29.49 -12.85
CA SER A 420 2.09 28.34 -12.24
C SER A 420 2.95 28.75 -11.04
N ALA A 421 3.08 27.81 -10.10
CA ALA A 421 4.09 27.83 -9.05
C ALA A 421 5.03 26.64 -9.24
N ILE A 422 6.34 26.87 -9.17
CA ILE A 422 7.37 25.84 -9.36
C ILE A 422 8.15 25.70 -8.07
N SER A 423 8.04 24.53 -7.48
CA SER A 423 8.82 24.14 -6.31
C SER A 423 9.86 23.10 -6.71
N ILE A 424 11.11 23.31 -6.32
CA ILE A 424 12.23 22.41 -6.64
C ILE A 424 13.00 22.12 -5.35
N VAL A 425 13.36 20.86 -5.16
CA VAL A 425 14.36 20.43 -4.18
C VAL A 425 15.50 19.79 -4.94
N LEU A 426 16.72 20.24 -4.72
CA LEU A 426 17.94 19.77 -5.35
C LEU A 426 18.90 19.16 -4.33
N PRO A 427 19.69 18.13 -4.74
CA PRO A 427 20.80 17.64 -3.96
C PRO A 427 22.07 18.48 -4.15
N GLU A 428 23.04 18.21 -3.32
CA GLU A 428 24.32 18.91 -3.32
C GLU A 428 25.35 18.46 -4.39
N ALA A 429 25.21 17.33 -5.15
CA ALA A 429 25.91 16.87 -6.44
C ALA A 429 25.82 15.39 -6.96
N SER A 430 25.94 15.00 -8.32
CA SER A 430 26.02 13.61 -8.93
C SER A 430 26.35 13.38 -10.42
N LYS A 431 26.32 12.09 -11.05
CA LYS A 431 26.52 11.64 -12.49
C LYS A 431 26.03 10.21 -12.91
N GLU A 432 26.02 9.77 -14.25
CA GLU A 432 25.27 8.73 -15.03
C GLU A 432 25.95 7.57 -15.77
N VAL A 433 25.17 6.57 -16.50
CA VAL A 433 25.47 5.63 -17.67
C VAL A 433 24.39 4.62 -18.16
N ASN A 434 24.47 3.86 -19.34
CA ASN A 434 23.52 3.12 -20.25
C ASN A 434 23.81 1.71 -20.85
N ILE A 435 22.81 0.92 -21.52
CA ILE A 435 22.43 0.07 -22.76
C ILE A 435 22.07 -1.45 -22.75
N SER A 436 21.60 -2.26 -23.73
CA SER A 436 20.54 -3.12 -24.31
C SER A 436 20.71 -4.65 -24.76
N SER A 437 19.87 -5.63 -25.15
CA SER A 437 18.82 -6.46 -25.82
C SER A 437 18.82 -8.03 -26.08
N LYS A 438 17.99 -8.93 -26.55
CA LYS A 438 16.95 -9.82 -27.19
C LYS A 438 17.06 -11.40 -27.23
N LEU A 439 16.12 -12.25 -27.51
CA LEU A 439 15.09 -13.28 -27.45
C LEU A 439 15.07 -14.70 -28.10
N PRO A 440 14.23 -15.75 -27.94
CA PRO A 440 12.89 -16.20 -28.35
C PRO A 440 12.15 -17.47 -27.75
N SER A 441 10.99 -18.08 -28.28
CA SER A 441 9.85 -18.86 -27.73
C SER A 441 9.47 -20.27 -28.27
N LYS A 442 8.37 -20.99 -27.71
CA LYS A 442 7.49 -22.11 -28.25
C LYS A 442 6.37 -22.80 -27.38
N GLU A 443 5.66 -23.91 -27.74
CA GLU A 443 4.26 -24.42 -27.73
C GLU A 443 3.79 -25.69 -26.86
N VAL A 444 2.49 -26.16 -26.76
CA VAL A 444 1.61 -26.69 -25.70
C VAL A 444 0.78 -28.03 -25.78
N LYS A 445 0.22 -28.67 -24.70
CA LYS A 445 -0.78 -29.81 -24.55
C LYS A 445 -1.62 -29.88 -23.20
N PRO A 446 -2.72 -30.72 -22.98
CA PRO A 446 -3.80 -30.63 -21.97
C PRO A 446 -3.69 -31.34 -20.56
N ALA A 447 -4.72 -31.18 -19.61
CA ALA A 447 -4.70 -31.29 -18.14
C ALA A 447 -5.52 -32.39 -17.37
N LYS A 448 -5.32 -32.59 -15.99
CA LYS A 448 -5.98 -33.57 -15.09
C LYS A 448 -6.33 -32.96 -13.69
N LEU A 449 -7.54 -33.20 -13.12
CA LEU A 449 -7.96 -32.82 -11.75
C LEU A 449 -7.24 -33.67 -10.67
N VAL A 450 -6.77 -33.01 -9.57
CA VAL A 450 -6.00 -33.64 -8.48
C VAL A 450 -6.74 -33.66 -7.16
N SER A 451 -7.33 -32.56 -6.70
CA SER A 451 -8.11 -32.47 -5.47
C SER A 451 -9.11 -31.30 -5.50
N ALA A 452 -10.08 -31.28 -4.58
CA ALA A 452 -11.02 -30.20 -4.41
C ALA A 452 -11.50 -30.09 -2.97
N ASN A 453 -11.68 -28.85 -2.45
CA ASN A 453 -12.46 -28.57 -1.25
C ASN A 453 -13.75 -27.82 -1.63
N SER A 454 -14.48 -27.27 -0.64
CA SER A 454 -15.77 -26.62 -0.88
C SER A 454 -15.70 -25.38 -1.79
N GLN A 455 -14.55 -24.74 -1.94
CA GLN A 455 -14.37 -23.50 -2.68
C GLN A 455 -13.32 -23.59 -3.79
N THR A 456 -12.21 -24.33 -3.58
CA THR A 456 -11.07 -24.39 -4.47
C THR A 456 -10.90 -25.78 -5.05
N LYS A 457 -10.69 -25.87 -6.37
CA LYS A 457 -10.35 -27.10 -7.09
C LYS A 457 -8.90 -27.03 -7.54
N LYS A 458 -8.10 -28.06 -7.24
CA LYS A 458 -6.74 -28.22 -7.74
C LYS A 458 -6.71 -29.18 -8.92
N TYR A 459 -6.13 -28.72 -10.01
CA TYR A 459 -5.87 -29.51 -11.21
C TYR A 459 -4.36 -29.63 -11.44
N GLN A 460 -3.92 -30.78 -11.94
CA GLN A 460 -2.63 -30.88 -12.58
C GLN A 460 -2.85 -30.83 -14.09
N LEU A 461 -2.32 -29.82 -14.74
CA LEU A 461 -2.40 -29.68 -16.18
C LEU A 461 -1.59 -30.80 -16.83
N SER A 462 -1.94 -31.22 -18.03
CA SER A 462 -1.25 -32.36 -18.68
C SER A 462 0.18 -32.04 -19.12
N ASN A 463 0.57 -30.78 -19.09
CA ASN A 463 1.97 -30.33 -19.23
C ASN A 463 2.73 -30.40 -17.90
N GLY A 464 2.07 -30.68 -16.77
CA GLY A 464 2.66 -30.82 -15.44
C GLY A 464 2.52 -29.61 -14.52
N ALA A 465 1.92 -28.48 -14.96
CA ALA A 465 1.67 -27.33 -14.11
C ALA A 465 0.53 -27.58 -13.13
N ASP A 466 0.63 -27.04 -11.93
CA ASP A 466 -0.46 -27.05 -10.94
C ASP A 466 -1.37 -25.84 -11.15
N LEU A 467 -2.69 -26.07 -11.17
CA LEU A 467 -3.71 -25.03 -11.32
C LEU A 467 -4.73 -25.10 -10.18
N LEU A 468 -4.90 -23.99 -9.48
CA LEU A 468 -5.94 -23.80 -8.47
C LEU A 468 -7.02 -22.88 -9.05
N ILE A 469 -8.29 -23.27 -8.92
CA ILE A 469 -9.43 -22.46 -9.33
C ILE A 469 -10.37 -22.32 -8.14
N THR A 470 -10.63 -21.06 -7.75
CA THR A 470 -11.60 -20.68 -6.72
C THR A 470 -12.69 -19.84 -7.36
N GLN A 471 -13.93 -20.35 -7.31
CA GLN A 471 -15.09 -19.63 -7.84
C GLN A 471 -15.50 -18.50 -6.91
N ASN A 472 -15.68 -17.30 -7.46
CA ASN A 472 -16.25 -16.14 -6.81
C ASN A 472 -17.08 -15.35 -7.81
N ASP A 473 -18.40 -15.38 -7.67
CA ASP A 473 -19.37 -14.75 -8.57
C ASP A 473 -19.95 -13.43 -8.02
N VAL A 474 -19.37 -12.92 -6.93
CA VAL A 474 -19.84 -11.71 -6.25
C VAL A 474 -19.59 -10.46 -7.08
N ASN A 475 -18.52 -10.44 -7.87
CA ASN A 475 -18.19 -9.34 -8.78
C ASN A 475 -17.58 -9.87 -10.09
N GLU A 476 -17.36 -8.96 -11.05
CA GLU A 476 -16.80 -9.31 -12.36
C GLU A 476 -15.26 -9.35 -12.37
N ILE A 477 -14.59 -9.12 -11.23
CA ILE A 477 -13.13 -9.08 -11.14
C ILE A 477 -12.59 -10.52 -11.12
N ILE A 478 -11.61 -10.78 -11.99
CA ILE A 478 -10.85 -12.02 -12.05
C ILE A 478 -9.40 -11.71 -11.69
N ALA A 479 -8.88 -12.43 -10.71
CA ALA A 479 -7.48 -12.38 -10.31
C ALA A 479 -6.77 -13.69 -10.66
N ILE A 480 -5.56 -13.57 -11.20
CA ILE A 480 -4.70 -14.69 -11.54
C ILE A 480 -3.33 -14.44 -10.93
N SER A 481 -2.85 -15.35 -10.08
CA SER A 481 -1.49 -15.31 -9.55
C SER A 481 -0.72 -16.53 -10.05
N ILE A 482 0.34 -16.30 -10.83
CA ILE A 482 1.23 -17.34 -11.34
C ILE A 482 2.50 -17.27 -10.51
N TYR A 483 2.80 -18.34 -9.78
CA TYR A 483 4.03 -18.49 -9.03
C TYR A 483 4.94 -19.51 -9.69
N ALA A 484 6.23 -19.15 -9.87
CA ALA A 484 7.26 -20.07 -10.34
C ALA A 484 8.35 -20.21 -9.26
N LYS A 485 8.73 -21.46 -8.97
CA LYS A 485 9.73 -21.78 -7.94
C LYS A 485 11.12 -21.29 -8.34
N GLY A 486 11.89 -20.83 -7.34
CA GLY A 486 13.30 -20.50 -7.49
C GLY A 486 13.63 -19.01 -7.32
N GLY A 487 12.83 -18.08 -7.85
CA GLY A 487 13.09 -16.65 -7.68
C GLY A 487 14.56 -16.28 -7.88
N THR A 488 15.16 -15.55 -6.91
CA THR A 488 16.60 -15.23 -6.99
C THR A 488 17.51 -16.44 -6.76
N PHE A 489 17.01 -17.59 -6.30
CA PHE A 489 17.79 -18.83 -6.24
C PHE A 489 18.20 -19.36 -7.61
N LEU A 490 17.50 -19.00 -8.66
CA LEU A 490 17.86 -19.32 -10.04
C LEU A 490 18.83 -18.34 -10.67
N ASP A 491 19.15 -17.24 -10.04
CA ASP A 491 20.09 -16.26 -10.57
C ASP A 491 21.49 -16.87 -10.69
N LYS A 492 22.00 -16.98 -11.88
CA LYS A 492 23.43 -17.27 -12.16
C LYS A 492 24.27 -16.04 -11.83
N ILE A 493 23.78 -14.88 -12.20
CA ILE A 493 24.33 -13.56 -11.83
C ILE A 493 23.26 -12.88 -10.95
N PRO A 494 23.55 -12.54 -9.68
CA PRO A 494 22.59 -11.92 -8.80
C PRO A 494 21.90 -10.70 -9.43
N GLY A 495 20.56 -10.67 -9.39
CA GLY A 495 19.75 -9.59 -9.96
C GLY A 495 19.19 -9.89 -11.36
N THR A 496 19.57 -11.02 -11.99
CA THR A 496 19.02 -11.43 -13.29
C THR A 496 17.50 -11.54 -13.23
N SER A 497 16.95 -12.21 -12.20
CA SER A 497 15.52 -12.34 -11.99
C SER A 497 14.80 -10.99 -11.88
N VAL A 498 15.41 -10.05 -11.16
CA VAL A 498 14.84 -8.71 -10.92
C VAL A 498 14.78 -7.91 -12.21
N LEU A 499 15.84 -7.93 -13.03
CA LEU A 499 15.82 -7.29 -14.35
C LEU A 499 14.86 -8.02 -15.31
N THR A 500 14.76 -9.35 -15.24
CA THR A 500 13.79 -10.11 -16.04
C THR A 500 12.36 -9.66 -15.75
N ALA A 501 11.99 -9.51 -14.48
CA ALA A 501 10.65 -9.03 -14.10
C ALA A 501 10.35 -7.61 -14.64
N ASP A 502 11.33 -6.71 -14.59
CA ASP A 502 11.16 -5.34 -15.08
C ASP A 502 11.03 -5.29 -16.60
N VAL A 503 11.81 -6.12 -17.32
CA VAL A 503 11.93 -6.01 -18.78
C VAL A 503 10.93 -6.90 -19.53
N MET A 504 10.43 -8.01 -18.95
CA MET A 504 9.47 -8.88 -19.63
C MET A 504 8.16 -8.17 -20.05
N MET A 505 7.84 -7.05 -19.39
CA MET A 505 6.69 -6.19 -19.69
C MET A 505 7.07 -5.02 -20.63
N LYS A 506 8.27 -5.04 -21.22
CA LYS A 506 8.79 -3.98 -22.11
C LYS A 506 8.76 -4.39 -23.59
N GLY A 507 7.76 -5.16 -24.00
CA GLY A 507 7.49 -5.58 -25.35
C GLY A 507 7.50 -7.09 -25.54
N THR A 508 6.74 -7.51 -26.54
CA THR A 508 6.61 -8.90 -26.97
C THR A 508 6.84 -8.98 -28.48
N ARG A 509 6.82 -10.16 -29.05
CA ARG A 509 6.92 -10.31 -30.52
C ARG A 509 5.76 -9.65 -31.25
N LYS A 510 4.59 -9.56 -30.60
CA LYS A 510 3.37 -8.99 -31.18
C LYS A 510 3.22 -7.50 -30.88
N TYR A 511 3.71 -7.03 -29.75
CA TYR A 511 3.51 -5.67 -29.24
C TYR A 511 4.84 -5.03 -28.89
N SER A 512 5.09 -3.83 -29.44
CA SER A 512 6.14 -2.93 -28.92
C SER A 512 5.85 -2.55 -27.46
N PRO A 513 6.80 -1.99 -26.70
CA PRO A 513 6.57 -1.54 -25.32
C PRO A 513 5.36 -0.60 -25.17
N VAL A 514 5.20 0.33 -26.13
CA VAL A 514 4.10 1.30 -26.12
C VAL A 514 2.76 0.63 -26.47
N GLU A 515 2.76 -0.27 -27.46
CA GLU A 515 1.54 -1.00 -27.84
C GLU A 515 1.09 -1.95 -26.75
N LEU A 516 2.04 -2.66 -26.08
CA LEU A 516 1.71 -3.54 -24.95
C LEU A 516 1.07 -2.74 -23.82
N ALA A 517 1.68 -1.62 -23.41
CA ALA A 517 1.13 -0.75 -22.38
C ALA A 517 -0.26 -0.26 -22.75
N ARG A 518 -0.43 0.22 -23.99
CA ARG A 518 -1.70 0.70 -24.48
C ARG A 518 -2.79 -0.38 -24.49
N VAL A 519 -2.48 -1.58 -24.99
CA VAL A 519 -3.47 -2.68 -25.04
C VAL A 519 -3.87 -3.12 -23.62
N LEU A 520 -2.96 -3.13 -22.66
CA LEU A 520 -3.28 -3.39 -21.26
C LEU A 520 -4.21 -2.31 -20.69
N GLU A 521 -3.85 -1.04 -20.91
CA GLU A 521 -4.62 0.10 -20.41
C GLU A 521 -5.99 0.23 -21.11
N ASP A 522 -6.08 0.02 -22.44
CA ASP A 522 -7.33 0.06 -23.21
C ASP A 522 -8.34 -1.00 -22.75
N ASN A 523 -7.87 -2.16 -22.27
CA ASN A 523 -8.72 -3.27 -21.82
C ASN A 523 -8.78 -3.39 -20.27
N GLY A 524 -8.29 -2.41 -19.53
CA GLY A 524 -8.34 -2.42 -18.06
C GLY A 524 -7.57 -3.53 -17.39
N ILE A 525 -6.56 -4.13 -18.05
CA ILE A 525 -5.80 -5.26 -17.57
C ILE A 525 -4.56 -4.78 -16.81
N LYS A 526 -4.30 -5.34 -15.62
CA LYS A 526 -3.03 -5.17 -14.89
C LYS A 526 -2.25 -6.48 -14.91
N ILE A 527 -0.97 -6.44 -15.27
CA ILE A 527 -0.03 -7.57 -15.19
C ILE A 527 1.22 -7.07 -14.50
N GLU A 528 1.52 -7.63 -13.34
CA GLU A 528 2.60 -7.18 -12.46
C GLU A 528 3.54 -8.33 -12.09
N PRO A 529 4.70 -8.46 -12.76
CA PRO A 529 5.74 -9.38 -12.34
C PRO A 529 6.41 -8.92 -11.04
N SER A 530 6.74 -9.87 -10.16
CA SER A 530 7.43 -9.62 -8.90
C SER A 530 8.41 -10.76 -8.59
N VAL A 531 9.46 -10.45 -7.82
CA VAL A 531 10.51 -11.41 -7.48
C VAL A 531 10.76 -11.42 -5.99
N ARG A 532 10.72 -12.62 -5.41
CA ARG A 532 11.22 -12.93 -4.07
C ARG A 532 12.40 -13.90 -4.19
N ALA A 533 13.07 -14.15 -3.09
CA ALA A 533 14.15 -15.13 -3.12
C ALA A 533 13.66 -16.52 -3.56
N ASP A 534 12.56 -16.95 -2.99
CA ASP A 534 12.00 -18.29 -3.20
C ASP A 534 11.13 -18.43 -4.46
N ALA A 535 10.56 -17.36 -4.98
CA ALA A 535 9.63 -17.45 -6.10
C ALA A 535 9.67 -16.20 -6.99
N PHE A 536 9.38 -16.42 -8.26
CA PHE A 536 8.96 -15.39 -9.20
C PHE A 536 7.43 -15.41 -9.28
N SER A 537 6.76 -14.27 -9.27
CA SER A 537 5.32 -14.21 -9.48
C SER A 537 4.92 -13.29 -10.62
N VAL A 538 3.77 -13.57 -11.21
CA VAL A 538 3.06 -12.69 -12.14
C VAL A 538 1.62 -12.59 -11.65
N ASP A 539 1.27 -11.43 -11.13
CA ASP A 539 -0.08 -11.14 -10.66
C ASP A 539 -0.86 -10.41 -11.75
N VAL A 540 -2.09 -10.85 -11.99
CA VAL A 540 -2.97 -10.35 -13.05
C VAL A 540 -4.31 -9.96 -12.45
N LEU A 541 -4.78 -8.75 -12.77
CA LEU A 541 -6.16 -8.33 -12.53
C LEU A 541 -6.82 -7.99 -13.84
N THR A 542 -8.05 -8.51 -14.01
CA THR A 542 -8.89 -8.29 -15.18
C THR A 542 -10.36 -8.37 -14.79
N THR A 543 -11.24 -8.12 -15.75
CA THR A 543 -12.68 -8.34 -15.61
C THR A 543 -13.12 -9.50 -16.48
N LYS A 544 -14.29 -10.06 -16.18
CA LYS A 544 -14.84 -11.18 -16.94
C LYS A 544 -15.00 -10.90 -18.44
N PRO A 545 -15.49 -9.72 -18.90
CA PRO A 545 -15.53 -9.39 -20.33
C PRO A 545 -14.16 -9.39 -21.00
N GLU A 546 -13.09 -9.02 -20.27
CA GLU A 546 -11.75 -8.87 -20.82
C GLU A 546 -10.87 -10.13 -20.61
N TYR A 547 -11.44 -11.21 -20.09
CA TYR A 547 -10.70 -12.43 -19.78
C TYR A 547 -9.96 -13.01 -21.00
N ASP A 548 -10.64 -13.19 -22.14
CA ASP A 548 -10.03 -13.75 -23.35
C ASP A 548 -8.87 -12.90 -23.86
N LYS A 549 -9.03 -11.56 -23.80
CA LYS A 549 -7.97 -10.61 -24.17
C LYS A 549 -6.81 -10.68 -23.20
N THR A 550 -7.09 -10.84 -21.92
CA THR A 550 -6.07 -11.03 -20.88
C THR A 550 -5.24 -12.27 -21.13
N ILE A 551 -5.87 -13.40 -21.47
CA ILE A 551 -5.20 -14.66 -21.78
C ILE A 551 -4.31 -14.53 -23.03
N GLU A 552 -4.79 -13.82 -24.06
CA GLU A 552 -3.96 -13.54 -25.26
C GLU A 552 -2.69 -12.78 -24.88
N ILE A 553 -2.82 -11.68 -24.11
CA ILE A 553 -1.69 -10.84 -23.72
C ILE A 553 -0.77 -11.59 -22.76
N LEU A 554 -1.32 -12.32 -21.79
CA LEU A 554 -0.54 -13.12 -20.85
C LEU A 554 0.30 -14.18 -21.57
N ASN A 555 -0.28 -14.83 -22.60
CA ASN A 555 0.47 -15.75 -23.45
C ASN A 555 1.64 -15.07 -24.17
N GLU A 556 1.44 -13.84 -24.68
CA GLU A 556 2.52 -13.05 -25.28
C GLU A 556 3.62 -12.72 -24.26
N VAL A 557 3.24 -12.28 -23.05
CA VAL A 557 4.18 -11.92 -21.98
C VAL A 557 4.96 -13.15 -21.47
N ILE A 558 4.30 -14.29 -21.31
CA ILE A 558 4.93 -15.52 -20.79
C ILE A 558 5.76 -16.24 -21.86
N ASN A 559 5.44 -16.13 -23.16
CA ASN A 559 6.09 -16.92 -24.21
C ASN A 559 6.88 -16.11 -25.24
N ASN A 560 6.61 -14.82 -25.37
CA ASN A 560 7.09 -14.00 -26.46
C ASN A 560 7.68 -12.65 -26.04
N ALA A 561 8.06 -12.47 -24.76
CA ALA A 561 8.74 -11.26 -24.32
C ALA A 561 10.05 -11.03 -25.08
N THR A 562 10.34 -9.78 -25.48
CA THR A 562 11.45 -9.48 -26.40
C THR A 562 12.78 -9.15 -25.74
N PHE A 563 12.81 -8.69 -24.49
CA PHE A 563 14.03 -8.28 -23.78
C PHE A 563 14.93 -7.36 -24.61
N ASP A 564 14.37 -6.29 -25.18
CA ASP A 564 15.11 -5.36 -26.02
C ASP A 564 16.32 -4.75 -25.28
N ASP A 565 17.48 -4.65 -25.95
CA ASP A 565 18.75 -4.18 -25.35
C ASP A 565 18.63 -2.75 -24.78
N TYR A 566 17.87 -1.90 -25.43
CA TYR A 566 17.59 -0.55 -24.96
C TYR A 566 16.76 -0.59 -23.66
N GLU A 567 15.73 -1.43 -23.58
CA GLU A 567 14.87 -1.57 -22.39
C GLU A 567 15.62 -2.23 -21.20
N ILE A 568 16.54 -3.16 -21.46
CA ILE A 568 17.42 -3.74 -20.43
C ILE A 568 18.27 -2.64 -19.79
N GLU A 569 18.93 -1.81 -20.59
CA GLU A 569 19.81 -0.77 -20.07
C GLU A 569 19.05 0.33 -19.33
N LYS A 570 17.90 0.67 -19.82
CA LYS A 570 17.01 1.59 -19.16
C LYS A 570 16.61 1.05 -17.77
N ALA A 571 16.18 -0.21 -17.69
CA ALA A 571 15.86 -0.88 -16.42
C ALA A 571 17.09 -0.94 -15.50
N ARG A 572 18.27 -1.27 -16.03
CA ARG A 572 19.54 -1.29 -15.27
C ARG A 572 19.85 0.08 -14.69
N THR A 573 19.76 1.14 -15.49
CA THR A 573 19.99 2.52 -15.06
C THR A 573 18.99 2.95 -13.96
N GLU A 574 17.72 2.62 -14.14
CA GLU A 574 16.67 2.90 -13.15
C GLU A 574 16.96 2.17 -11.81
N LYS A 575 17.38 0.90 -11.86
CA LYS A 575 17.75 0.12 -10.65
C LYS A 575 18.99 0.68 -9.95
N LEU A 576 20.05 0.99 -10.70
CA LEU A 576 21.26 1.59 -10.14
C LEU A 576 20.97 2.95 -9.50
N SER A 577 20.13 3.76 -10.12
CA SER A 577 19.69 5.04 -9.57
C SER A 577 18.85 4.85 -8.30
N LYS A 578 17.98 3.84 -8.25
CA LYS A 578 17.21 3.49 -7.04
C LYS A 578 18.13 3.03 -5.90
N ILE A 579 19.14 2.24 -6.20
CA ILE A 579 20.16 1.82 -5.22
C ILE A 579 20.84 3.03 -4.59
N LYS A 580 21.27 3.99 -5.40
CA LYS A 580 21.90 5.23 -4.90
C LYS A 580 20.96 5.98 -3.95
N ARG A 581 19.70 6.18 -4.34
CA ARG A 581 18.69 6.86 -3.49
C ARG A 581 18.44 6.13 -2.15
N ASN A 582 18.38 4.81 -2.16
CA ASN A 582 18.12 4.03 -0.95
C ASN A 582 19.24 4.15 0.09
N ARG A 583 20.47 4.48 -0.33
CA ARG A 583 21.60 4.70 0.57
C ARG A 583 21.49 5.97 1.41
N ASP A 584 20.62 6.89 1.04
CA ASP A 584 20.35 8.09 1.81
C ASP A 584 19.35 7.87 2.93
N ILE A 585 18.73 6.67 2.99
CA ILE A 585 17.71 6.31 3.97
C ILE A 585 18.36 5.43 5.05
N PRO A 586 18.63 5.96 6.26
CA PRO A 586 19.33 5.22 7.32
C PRO A 586 18.69 3.87 7.66
N LEU A 587 17.37 3.84 7.71
CA LEU A 587 16.59 2.61 7.94
C LEU A 587 16.86 1.54 6.87
N GLN A 588 16.89 1.91 5.58
CA GLN A 588 17.17 0.97 4.49
C GLN A 588 18.60 0.43 4.57
N VAL A 589 19.56 1.29 4.90
CA VAL A 589 20.96 0.88 5.11
C VAL A 589 21.08 -0.13 6.25
N ALA A 590 20.37 0.08 7.36
CA ALA A 590 20.38 -0.84 8.51
C ALA A 590 19.75 -2.19 8.15
N ILE A 591 18.65 -2.19 7.37
CA ILE A 591 17.98 -3.40 6.86
C ILE A 591 18.92 -4.19 5.93
N GLU A 592 19.58 -3.54 4.99
CA GLU A 592 20.51 -4.20 4.08
C GLU A 592 21.70 -4.81 4.84
N ASN A 593 22.24 -4.11 5.81
CA ASN A 593 23.39 -4.59 6.59
C ASN A 593 23.08 -5.86 7.36
N TYR A 594 21.92 -5.98 8.03
CA TYR A 594 21.60 -7.23 8.73
C TYR A 594 21.33 -8.38 7.76
N LYS A 595 20.67 -8.12 6.62
CA LYS A 595 20.40 -9.14 5.59
C LYS A 595 21.68 -9.70 4.99
N ASP A 596 22.64 -8.83 4.67
CA ASP A 596 23.95 -9.23 4.18
C ASP A 596 24.64 -10.23 5.14
N LEU A 597 24.53 -10.00 6.46
CA LEU A 597 25.23 -10.78 7.45
C LEU A 597 24.50 -12.06 7.87
N ILE A 598 23.16 -12.01 8.00
CA ILE A 598 22.39 -13.14 8.54
C ILE A 598 22.27 -14.30 7.55
N PHE A 599 22.31 -13.99 6.25
CA PHE A 599 22.22 -14.97 5.15
C PHE A 599 23.46 -14.94 4.24
N GLU A 600 24.61 -14.49 4.75
CA GLU A 600 25.84 -14.27 3.99
C GLU A 600 26.15 -15.44 3.07
N GLY A 601 26.46 -15.12 1.80
CA GLY A 601 26.81 -16.09 0.76
C GLY A 601 25.64 -16.82 0.10
N SER A 602 24.39 -16.52 0.48
CA SER A 602 23.20 -17.16 -0.10
C SER A 602 22.32 -16.16 -0.85
N PRO A 603 21.40 -16.63 -1.71
CA PRO A 603 20.43 -15.74 -2.39
C PRO A 603 19.55 -14.92 -1.46
N TYR A 604 19.36 -15.33 -0.21
CA TYR A 604 18.63 -14.53 0.79
C TYR A 604 19.40 -13.26 1.22
N SER A 605 20.72 -13.19 1.00
CA SER A 605 21.55 -12.01 1.27
C SER A 605 21.68 -11.05 0.11
N TYR A 606 20.98 -11.26 -1.02
CA TYR A 606 21.11 -10.36 -2.16
C TYR A 606 20.51 -9.00 -1.85
N THR A 607 21.38 -7.99 -1.75
CA THR A 607 21.06 -6.60 -1.41
C THR A 607 21.63 -5.66 -2.48
N SER A 608 21.39 -4.38 -2.31
CA SER A 608 21.90 -3.33 -3.21
C SER A 608 23.42 -3.38 -3.41
N LYS A 609 24.18 -3.79 -2.40
CA LYS A 609 25.65 -3.93 -2.49
C LYS A 609 26.08 -4.97 -3.53
N ILE A 610 25.35 -6.06 -3.67
CA ILE A 610 25.60 -7.12 -4.65
C ILE A 610 25.11 -6.64 -6.01
N PHE A 611 23.88 -6.15 -6.08
CA PHE A 611 23.24 -5.73 -7.32
C PHE A 611 23.99 -4.61 -8.04
N GLU A 612 24.56 -3.64 -7.31
CA GLU A 612 25.38 -2.59 -7.92
C GLU A 612 26.59 -3.13 -8.69
N LYS A 613 27.18 -4.23 -8.21
CA LYS A 613 28.32 -4.88 -8.86
C LYS A 613 27.91 -5.79 -10.00
N THR A 614 26.74 -6.42 -9.91
CA THR A 614 26.32 -7.49 -10.83
C THR A 614 25.42 -7.00 -11.95
N TYR A 615 24.58 -5.98 -11.75
CA TYR A 615 23.76 -5.42 -12.81
C TYR A 615 24.53 -5.05 -14.09
N PRO A 616 25.74 -4.44 -14.02
CA PRO A 616 26.52 -4.17 -15.23
C PRO A 616 27.02 -5.43 -15.98
N GLN A 617 26.99 -6.61 -15.34
CA GLN A 617 27.48 -7.85 -15.92
C GLN A 617 26.37 -8.69 -16.57
N ILE A 618 25.11 -8.43 -16.21
CA ILE A 618 23.96 -9.19 -16.69
C ILE A 618 23.75 -8.88 -18.19
N THR A 619 23.73 -9.92 -19.00
CA THR A 619 23.52 -9.81 -20.44
C THR A 619 22.08 -10.17 -20.81
N HIS A 620 21.68 -9.86 -22.02
CA HIS A 620 20.45 -10.32 -22.64
C HIS A 620 20.27 -11.83 -22.53
N LYS A 621 21.34 -12.57 -22.83
CA LYS A 621 21.30 -14.03 -22.77
C LYS A 621 20.96 -14.53 -21.37
N ASP A 622 21.46 -13.87 -20.32
CA ASP A 622 21.17 -14.25 -18.94
C ASP A 622 19.69 -14.06 -18.60
N LEU A 623 19.06 -12.96 -19.08
CA LEU A 623 17.63 -12.75 -18.90
C LEU A 623 16.78 -13.78 -19.64
N VAL A 624 17.13 -14.07 -20.90
CA VAL A 624 16.43 -15.07 -21.73
C VAL A 624 16.60 -16.47 -21.16
N ASP A 625 17.79 -16.85 -20.72
CA ASP A 625 18.04 -18.15 -20.08
C ASP A 625 17.19 -18.29 -18.80
N TYR A 626 17.19 -17.25 -17.94
CA TYR A 626 16.38 -17.22 -16.73
C TYR A 626 14.87 -17.33 -17.04
N TYR A 627 14.37 -16.51 -17.96
CA TYR A 627 12.96 -16.48 -18.36
C TYR A 627 12.49 -17.82 -18.93
N ASN A 628 13.33 -18.49 -19.73
CA ASN A 628 12.99 -19.81 -20.26
C ASN A 628 13.02 -20.89 -19.20
N GLN A 629 13.85 -20.77 -18.18
CA GLN A 629 13.98 -21.73 -17.09
C GLN A 629 12.85 -21.55 -16.06
N ILE A 630 12.45 -20.31 -15.71
CA ILE A 630 11.51 -20.05 -14.64
C ILE A 630 10.09 -20.46 -15.01
N PHE A 631 9.65 -20.21 -16.25
CA PHE A 631 8.29 -20.49 -16.72
C PHE A 631 8.15 -21.89 -17.38
N THR A 632 8.74 -22.91 -16.79
CA THR A 632 8.49 -24.29 -17.21
C THR A 632 7.27 -24.85 -16.47
N PRO A 633 6.43 -25.67 -17.12
CA PRO A 633 5.17 -26.15 -16.54
C PRO A 633 5.33 -26.79 -15.16
N GLN A 634 6.33 -27.66 -14.99
CA GLN A 634 6.60 -28.38 -13.74
C GLN A 634 7.07 -27.46 -12.61
N ASN A 635 7.43 -26.21 -12.95
CA ASN A 635 7.95 -25.22 -12.01
C ASN A 635 6.90 -24.20 -11.56
N VAL A 636 5.70 -24.17 -12.20
CA VAL A 636 4.69 -23.14 -11.95
C VAL A 636 3.47 -23.66 -11.22
N VAL A 637 2.91 -22.81 -10.38
CA VAL A 637 1.60 -22.91 -9.75
C VAL A 637 0.77 -21.73 -10.21
N ILE A 638 -0.42 -22.00 -10.73
CA ILE A 638 -1.35 -20.97 -11.19
C ILE A 638 -2.54 -20.97 -10.24
N SER A 639 -2.92 -19.80 -9.72
CA SER A 639 -4.09 -19.64 -8.85
C SER A 639 -5.03 -18.60 -9.46
N VAL A 640 -6.27 -19.01 -9.73
CA VAL A 640 -7.32 -18.17 -10.34
C VAL A 640 -8.47 -18.03 -9.36
N ASN A 641 -8.89 -16.80 -9.11
CA ASN A 641 -10.02 -16.47 -8.25
C ASN A 641 -10.96 -15.50 -8.98
N GLY A 642 -12.24 -15.83 -9.09
CA GLY A 642 -13.24 -14.99 -9.76
C GLY A 642 -14.35 -15.80 -10.43
N ASN A 643 -15.23 -15.10 -11.15
CA ASN A 643 -16.32 -15.70 -11.91
C ASN A 643 -15.82 -16.23 -13.27
N VAL A 644 -15.25 -17.46 -13.27
CA VAL A 644 -14.61 -18.08 -14.43
C VAL A 644 -15.25 -19.41 -14.81
N ASP A 645 -15.13 -19.78 -16.09
CA ASP A 645 -15.41 -21.13 -16.57
C ASP A 645 -14.17 -22.02 -16.34
N ASN A 646 -14.31 -23.06 -15.55
CA ASN A 646 -13.19 -23.94 -15.19
C ASN A 646 -12.56 -24.64 -16.40
N GLU A 647 -13.37 -25.09 -17.38
CA GLU A 647 -12.87 -25.81 -18.55
C GLU A 647 -12.10 -24.88 -19.48
N GLN A 648 -12.59 -23.63 -19.62
CA GLN A 648 -11.89 -22.58 -20.37
C GLN A 648 -10.54 -22.26 -19.70
N VAL A 649 -10.52 -22.03 -18.40
CA VAL A 649 -9.26 -21.74 -17.64
C VAL A 649 -8.27 -22.88 -17.80
N ILE A 650 -8.69 -24.14 -17.65
CA ILE A 650 -7.85 -25.33 -17.85
C ILE A 650 -7.26 -25.35 -19.26
N LYS A 651 -8.06 -25.13 -20.27
CA LYS A 651 -7.64 -25.09 -21.68
C LYS A 651 -6.62 -23.99 -21.93
N ASP A 652 -6.86 -22.79 -21.41
CA ASP A 652 -6.02 -21.62 -21.65
C ASP A 652 -4.65 -21.77 -21.02
N PHE A 653 -4.58 -22.16 -19.75
CA PHE A 653 -3.29 -22.36 -19.08
C PHE A 653 -2.57 -23.62 -19.53
N THR A 654 -3.28 -24.63 -19.98
CA THR A 654 -2.67 -25.73 -20.72
C THR A 654 -1.99 -25.23 -22.00
N LYS A 655 -2.62 -24.32 -22.73
CA LYS A 655 -2.07 -23.71 -23.94
C LYS A 655 -0.88 -22.78 -23.64
N ILE A 656 -0.98 -21.87 -22.66
CA ILE A 656 0.09 -20.93 -22.31
C ILE A 656 1.39 -21.66 -21.97
N PHE A 657 1.34 -22.75 -21.23
CA PHE A 657 2.52 -23.50 -20.78
C PHE A 657 2.85 -24.73 -21.64
N SER A 658 2.26 -24.87 -22.85
CA SER A 658 2.64 -25.96 -23.76
C SER A 658 3.90 -25.63 -24.58
N GLY A 659 4.69 -26.66 -24.89
CA GLY A 659 5.94 -26.49 -25.65
C GLY A 659 7.13 -26.02 -24.84
N ARG A 660 6.97 -25.73 -23.55
CA ARG A 660 8.07 -25.57 -22.60
C ARG A 660 8.26 -26.89 -21.83
N ASN A 661 9.48 -27.36 -21.74
CA ASN A 661 9.86 -28.52 -20.95
C ASN A 661 10.96 -28.13 -19.98
N GLY A 662 10.92 -28.65 -18.77
CA GLY A 662 11.94 -28.42 -17.75
C GLY A 662 11.59 -29.15 -16.47
N GLU A 663 12.48 -29.10 -15.52
CA GLU A 663 12.30 -29.71 -14.21
C GLU A 663 11.80 -28.65 -13.20
N THR A 664 11.12 -29.10 -12.16
CA THR A 664 10.79 -28.26 -11.01
C THR A 664 12.06 -27.90 -10.26
N PHE A 665 12.20 -26.65 -9.83
CA PHE A 665 13.36 -26.22 -9.04
C PHE A 665 13.35 -26.92 -7.67
N ASP A 666 14.46 -27.57 -7.33
CA ASP A 666 14.68 -28.12 -5.99
C ASP A 666 15.56 -27.19 -5.15
N TYR A 667 14.97 -26.57 -4.14
CA TYR A 667 15.70 -25.68 -3.22
C TYR A 667 16.85 -26.36 -2.49
N LYS A 668 16.85 -27.70 -2.35
CA LYS A 668 17.92 -28.46 -1.70
C LYS A 668 19.27 -28.30 -2.40
N ILE A 669 19.26 -28.03 -3.70
CA ILE A 669 20.47 -27.83 -4.52
C ILE A 669 21.34 -26.71 -3.95
N ARG A 670 20.70 -25.62 -3.46
CA ARG A 670 21.40 -24.45 -2.90
C ARG A 670 21.21 -24.29 -1.38
N ALA A 671 20.60 -25.27 -0.71
CA ALA A 671 20.36 -25.22 0.73
C ALA A 671 21.68 -25.13 1.55
N SER A 672 22.75 -25.74 1.06
CA SER A 672 24.08 -25.69 1.69
C SER A 672 24.76 -24.32 1.65
N GLU A 673 24.33 -23.44 0.74
CA GLU A 673 24.82 -22.04 0.67
C GLU A 673 24.33 -21.19 1.84
N ILE A 674 23.23 -21.59 2.50
CA ILE A 674 22.70 -20.86 3.65
C ILE A 674 23.39 -21.36 4.91
N GLY A 675 24.52 -20.74 5.23
CA GLY A 675 25.30 -21.03 6.42
C GLY A 675 24.47 -20.89 7.71
N ARG A 676 24.90 -21.60 8.78
CA ARG A 676 24.39 -21.39 10.12
C ARG A 676 25.14 -20.25 10.79
N LEU A 677 24.42 -19.34 11.43
CA LEU A 677 25.01 -18.29 12.25
C LEU A 677 25.55 -18.92 13.55
N THR A 678 26.87 -19.11 13.62
CA THR A 678 27.56 -19.82 14.75
C THR A 678 28.21 -18.88 15.75
N SER A 679 28.31 -17.58 15.43
CA SER A 679 28.81 -16.52 16.28
C SER A 679 28.05 -15.23 16.01
N PRO A 680 28.03 -14.27 16.96
CA PRO A 680 27.45 -12.97 16.71
C PRO A 680 28.20 -12.24 15.60
N LYS A 681 27.48 -11.50 14.78
CA LYS A 681 28.04 -10.63 13.72
C LYS A 681 27.57 -9.20 13.93
N GLU A 682 28.41 -8.25 13.57
CA GLU A 682 28.14 -6.83 13.73
C GLU A 682 28.39 -6.04 12.46
N ALA A 683 27.51 -5.07 12.18
CA ALA A 683 27.69 -4.05 11.17
C ALA A 683 27.39 -2.66 11.74
N VAL A 684 28.40 -1.80 11.75
CA VAL A 684 28.28 -0.40 12.16
C VAL A 684 28.44 0.50 10.93
N LYS A 685 27.45 1.35 10.67
CA LYS A 685 27.53 2.35 9.61
C LYS A 685 27.36 3.74 10.18
N ILE A 686 28.36 4.58 9.93
CA ILE A 686 28.28 6.01 10.25
C ILE A 686 27.63 6.76 9.10
N MET A 687 26.57 7.50 9.43
CA MET A 687 25.88 8.43 8.53
C MET A 687 25.76 9.78 9.27
N PRO A 688 26.69 10.73 9.04
CA PRO A 688 26.81 11.96 9.84
C PRO A 688 25.55 12.84 9.85
N GLU A 689 24.74 12.75 8.80
CA GLU A 689 23.52 13.54 8.59
C GLU A 689 22.31 12.98 9.36
N THR A 690 22.36 11.73 9.82
CA THR A 690 21.23 11.17 10.59
C THR A 690 21.19 11.74 12.01
N LYS A 691 19.99 11.94 12.52
CA LYS A 691 19.74 12.38 13.91
C LYS A 691 19.26 11.22 14.79
N THR A 692 19.00 10.06 14.21
CA THR A 692 18.41 8.89 14.85
C THR A 692 19.32 7.70 14.64
N ASP A 693 19.58 6.95 15.72
CA ASP A 693 20.22 5.64 15.64
C ASP A 693 19.20 4.58 15.25
N TRP A 694 19.53 3.76 14.24
CA TRP A 694 18.73 2.60 13.86
C TRP A 694 19.45 1.32 14.28
N ILE A 695 18.84 0.56 15.17
CA ILE A 695 19.33 -0.73 15.65
C ILE A 695 18.47 -1.86 15.08
N PHE A 696 19.11 -2.91 14.56
CA PHE A 696 18.49 -4.19 14.20
C PHE A 696 19.21 -5.34 14.88
N LEU A 697 18.47 -6.19 15.56
CA LEU A 697 18.92 -7.45 16.11
C LEU A 697 18.20 -8.59 15.39
N ALA A 698 18.94 -9.50 14.75
CA ALA A 698 18.34 -10.53 13.89
C ALA A 698 18.87 -11.93 14.23
N TRP A 699 17.96 -12.90 14.30
CA TRP A 699 18.23 -14.32 14.53
C TRP A 699 17.78 -15.16 13.32
N GLN A 700 18.57 -16.18 12.97
CA GLN A 700 18.11 -17.16 11.98
C GLN A 700 17.02 -18.06 12.57
N THR A 701 15.99 -18.32 11.78
CA THR A 701 14.85 -19.18 12.12
C THR A 701 14.68 -20.31 11.10
N PRO A 702 13.82 -21.31 11.35
CA PRO A 702 13.55 -22.36 10.39
C PRO A 702 12.77 -21.83 9.17
N GLY A 703 12.71 -22.63 8.11
CA GLY A 703 11.85 -22.39 6.97
C GLY A 703 10.38 -22.71 7.25
N VAL A 704 9.52 -22.28 6.33
CA VAL A 704 8.05 -22.36 6.44
C VAL A 704 7.49 -23.78 6.56
N LEU A 705 8.24 -24.80 6.15
CA LEU A 705 7.80 -26.21 6.23
C LEU A 705 7.86 -26.78 7.65
N ASN A 706 8.57 -26.14 8.58
CA ASN A 706 8.48 -26.45 10.01
C ASN A 706 7.26 -25.74 10.61
N LYS A 707 6.06 -26.28 10.34
CA LYS A 707 4.77 -25.65 10.66
C LYS A 707 4.60 -25.30 12.14
N LYS A 708 5.12 -26.14 13.07
CA LYS A 708 5.04 -25.90 14.51
C LYS A 708 5.82 -24.65 14.93
N ASP A 709 7.12 -24.62 14.60
CA ASP A 709 7.97 -23.48 14.92
C ASP A 709 7.55 -22.22 14.18
N TYR A 710 7.07 -22.36 12.93
CA TYR A 710 6.49 -21.27 12.15
C TYR A 710 5.33 -20.60 12.87
N ALA A 711 4.35 -21.39 13.34
CA ALA A 711 3.18 -20.85 14.06
C ALA A 711 3.59 -20.16 15.38
N ALA A 712 4.49 -20.77 16.15
CA ALA A 712 4.98 -20.18 17.39
C ALA A 712 5.76 -18.87 17.14
N LEU A 713 6.57 -18.78 16.08
CA LEU A 713 7.30 -17.55 15.70
C LEU A 713 6.37 -16.45 15.24
N GLN A 714 5.27 -16.78 14.55
CA GLN A 714 4.22 -15.81 14.19
C GLN A 714 3.57 -15.23 15.47
N VAL A 715 3.24 -16.10 16.43
CA VAL A 715 2.64 -15.66 17.71
C VAL A 715 3.65 -14.83 18.51
N ILE A 716 4.94 -15.20 18.54
CA ILE A 716 5.99 -14.40 19.18
C ILE A 716 6.11 -13.02 18.55
N ASP A 717 6.04 -12.92 17.22
CA ASP A 717 6.09 -11.64 16.50
C ASP A 717 4.90 -10.75 16.89
N SER A 718 3.69 -11.30 16.86
CA SER A 718 2.48 -10.59 17.28
C SER A 718 2.56 -10.06 18.72
N LEU A 719 3.05 -10.89 19.63
CA LEU A 719 3.16 -10.59 21.05
C LEU A 719 4.29 -9.58 21.35
N LEU A 720 5.43 -9.73 20.67
CA LEU A 720 6.65 -9.00 21.00
C LEU A 720 6.69 -7.60 20.39
N GLY A 721 6.39 -7.47 19.09
CA GLY A 721 6.64 -6.22 18.38
C GLY A 721 5.62 -5.79 17.33
N ALA A 722 4.56 -6.55 17.09
CA ALA A 722 3.55 -6.17 16.11
C ALA A 722 2.48 -5.26 16.74
N GLY A 723 2.63 -3.93 16.58
CA GLY A 723 1.64 -2.91 16.96
C GLY A 723 1.79 -2.38 18.39
N MET A 724 0.91 -1.43 18.73
CA MET A 724 0.97 -0.64 19.96
C MET A 724 0.66 -1.46 21.23
N SER A 725 -0.03 -2.57 21.09
CA SER A 725 -0.31 -3.49 22.21
C SER A 725 0.85 -4.41 22.57
N SER A 726 1.91 -4.46 21.78
CA SER A 726 3.05 -5.37 21.92
C SER A 726 3.97 -5.03 23.11
N ARG A 727 4.78 -6.01 23.56
CA ARG A 727 5.69 -5.83 24.68
C ARG A 727 6.74 -4.75 24.43
N LEU A 728 7.37 -4.74 23.26
CA LEU A 728 8.38 -3.74 22.90
C LEU A 728 7.78 -2.34 22.96
N PHE A 729 6.58 -2.16 22.42
CA PHE A 729 5.91 -0.85 22.41
C PHE A 729 5.63 -0.38 23.84
N LYS A 730 4.98 -1.20 24.67
CA LYS A 730 4.61 -0.86 26.05
C LYS A 730 5.81 -0.60 26.93
N ASN A 731 6.80 -1.53 26.91
CA ASN A 731 7.87 -1.50 27.88
C ASN A 731 8.98 -0.52 27.48
N ILE A 732 9.30 -0.41 26.18
CA ILE A 732 10.44 0.40 25.71
C ILE A 732 9.99 1.79 25.26
N ARG A 733 8.88 1.89 24.52
CA ARG A 733 8.39 3.20 24.04
C ARG A 733 7.58 3.92 25.13
N ASP A 734 6.53 3.29 25.65
CA ASP A 734 5.59 3.98 26.53
C ASP A 734 6.14 4.19 27.95
N GLN A 735 6.81 3.18 28.54
CA GLN A 735 7.33 3.29 29.90
C GLN A 735 8.67 4.00 29.96
N GLU A 736 9.63 3.64 29.09
CA GLU A 736 10.99 4.15 29.12
C GLU A 736 11.20 5.38 28.21
N GLY A 737 10.35 5.59 27.22
CA GLY A 737 10.45 6.73 26.29
C GLY A 737 11.65 6.68 25.35
N LEU A 738 12.18 5.46 25.08
CA LEU A 738 13.44 5.28 24.35
C LEU A 738 13.29 5.30 22.83
N ALA A 739 12.07 5.26 22.29
CA ALA A 739 11.86 5.10 20.85
C ALA A 739 10.66 5.89 20.33
N TYR A 740 10.78 6.40 19.12
CA TYR A 740 9.64 6.85 18.36
C TYR A 740 9.10 5.74 17.41
N GLN A 741 9.96 4.85 16.95
CA GLN A 741 9.61 3.69 16.13
C GLN A 741 10.38 2.46 16.58
N LEU A 742 9.67 1.37 16.84
CA LEU A 742 10.24 0.06 17.16
C LEU A 742 9.27 -1.05 16.81
N GLY A 743 9.77 -2.28 16.77
CA GLY A 743 8.94 -3.44 16.51
C GLY A 743 9.73 -4.72 16.33
N SER A 744 9.01 -5.76 15.96
CA SER A 744 9.58 -7.02 15.48
C SER A 744 9.04 -7.38 14.11
N SER A 745 9.69 -8.32 13.45
CA SER A 745 9.25 -8.88 12.17
C SER A 745 9.77 -10.30 12.03
N TYR A 746 8.88 -11.23 11.78
CA TYR A 746 9.23 -12.57 11.38
C TYR A 746 9.12 -12.73 9.85
N GLY A 747 10.26 -12.89 9.19
CA GLY A 747 10.39 -13.06 7.75
C GLY A 747 10.67 -14.52 7.36
N PRO A 748 9.64 -15.38 7.23
CA PRO A 748 9.85 -16.77 6.87
C PRO A 748 10.12 -16.94 5.37
N ASN A 749 11.12 -17.74 5.01
CA ASN A 749 11.36 -18.24 3.65
C ASN A 749 11.24 -19.78 3.62
N ILE A 750 11.39 -20.39 2.45
CA ILE A 750 11.24 -21.85 2.32
C ILE A 750 12.31 -22.61 3.12
N LEU A 751 13.56 -22.22 3.03
CA LEU A 751 14.67 -22.95 3.66
C LEU A 751 15.00 -22.44 5.06
N LYS A 752 15.16 -21.12 5.22
CA LYS A 752 15.43 -20.46 6.50
C LYS A 752 14.79 -19.08 6.51
N GLY A 753 14.31 -18.66 7.67
CA GLY A 753 13.79 -17.33 7.92
C GLY A 753 14.71 -16.51 8.83
N ALA A 754 14.26 -15.28 9.12
CA ALA A 754 14.84 -14.40 10.11
C ALA A 754 13.76 -13.86 11.05
N PHE A 755 14.07 -13.80 12.34
CA PHE A 755 13.33 -13.03 13.31
C PHE A 755 14.13 -11.78 13.66
N VAL A 756 13.53 -10.62 13.56
CA VAL A 756 14.20 -9.33 13.71
C VAL A 756 13.46 -8.49 14.73
N VAL A 757 14.20 -7.82 15.62
CA VAL A 757 13.67 -6.71 16.41
C VAL A 757 14.45 -5.45 16.05
N TYR A 758 13.79 -4.31 16.03
CA TYR A 758 14.41 -3.05 15.63
C TYR A 758 13.88 -1.87 16.44
N ILE A 759 14.70 -0.83 16.50
CA ILE A 759 14.38 0.43 17.18
C ILE A 759 15.07 1.61 16.50
N GLY A 760 14.32 2.71 16.35
CA GLY A 760 14.83 4.05 16.08
C GLY A 760 14.88 4.84 17.38
N THR A 761 16.05 5.30 17.80
CA THR A 761 16.29 5.96 19.09
C THR A 761 17.24 7.15 18.96
N ASN A 762 17.27 8.00 19.98
CA ASN A 762 18.27 9.08 20.04
C ASN A 762 19.68 8.52 20.33
N PRO A 763 20.76 9.15 19.81
CA PRO A 763 22.12 8.66 19.94
C PRO A 763 22.59 8.43 21.38
N GLU A 764 22.15 9.26 22.32
CA GLU A 764 22.44 9.09 23.75
C GLU A 764 21.84 7.83 24.37
N ASN A 765 20.85 7.24 23.74
CA ASN A 765 20.13 6.05 24.22
C ASN A 765 20.58 4.74 23.57
N LEU A 766 21.57 4.74 22.68
CA LEU A 766 21.97 3.61 21.84
C LEU A 766 22.18 2.30 22.64
N ASP A 767 23.03 2.34 23.67
CA ASP A 767 23.36 1.17 24.45
C ASP A 767 22.22 0.71 25.37
N CYS A 768 21.45 1.65 25.91
CA CYS A 768 20.26 1.37 26.70
C CYS A 768 19.21 0.68 25.84
N ALA A 769 18.90 1.22 24.66
CA ALA A 769 17.93 0.68 23.71
C ALA A 769 18.30 -0.74 23.25
N LYS A 770 19.58 -1.00 22.91
CA LYS A 770 20.08 -2.34 22.58
C LYS A 770 19.87 -3.32 23.73
N THR A 771 20.20 -2.92 24.95
CA THR A 771 20.06 -3.74 26.15
C THR A 771 18.60 -4.09 26.40
N LYS A 772 17.70 -3.12 26.33
CA LYS A 772 16.27 -3.30 26.53
C LYS A 772 15.62 -4.20 25.47
N LEU A 773 16.00 -4.08 24.21
CA LEU A 773 15.55 -5.00 23.16
C LEU A 773 15.96 -6.45 23.47
N LEU A 774 17.21 -6.69 23.88
CA LEU A 774 17.69 -8.02 24.23
C LEU A 774 16.99 -8.56 25.50
N GLU A 775 16.76 -7.73 26.51
CA GLU A 775 16.05 -8.10 27.73
C GLU A 775 14.64 -8.63 27.37
N GLU A 776 13.85 -7.90 26.57
CA GLU A 776 12.50 -8.32 26.19
C GLU A 776 12.49 -9.61 25.37
N VAL A 777 13.41 -9.76 24.41
CA VAL A 777 13.53 -11.02 23.63
C VAL A 777 13.91 -12.18 24.53
N PHE A 778 14.87 -12.01 25.45
CA PHE A 778 15.34 -13.09 26.31
C PHE A 778 14.40 -13.42 27.47
N ARG A 779 13.49 -12.54 27.84
CA ARG A 779 12.40 -12.83 28.78
C ARG A 779 11.52 -13.97 28.29
N LEU A 780 11.25 -14.06 26.98
CA LEU A 780 10.49 -15.15 26.36
C LEU A 780 11.09 -16.55 26.59
N LYS A 781 12.35 -16.64 26.94
CA LYS A 781 13.06 -17.92 27.23
C LYS A 781 12.80 -18.43 28.62
N LYS A 782 12.36 -17.58 29.55
CA LYS A 782 12.31 -17.88 30.99
C LYS A 782 10.94 -17.72 31.59
N GLU A 783 10.15 -16.77 31.07
CA GLU A 783 8.88 -16.39 31.63
C GLU A 783 7.73 -16.89 30.73
N PHE A 784 6.75 -17.55 31.34
CA PHE A 784 5.52 -17.88 30.66
C PHE A 784 4.78 -16.59 30.25
N VAL A 785 4.30 -16.55 29.04
CA VAL A 785 3.33 -15.53 28.64
C VAL A 785 1.99 -15.89 29.27
N GLY A 786 1.31 -14.93 29.90
CA GLY A 786 0.00 -15.21 30.50
C GLY A 786 -1.01 -15.68 29.44
N SER A 787 -1.91 -16.59 29.83
CA SER A 787 -2.92 -17.17 28.92
C SER A 787 -3.77 -16.10 28.20
N LYS A 788 -4.02 -14.97 28.87
CA LYS A 788 -4.71 -13.81 28.28
C LYS A 788 -3.89 -13.17 27.17
N GLU A 789 -2.60 -12.88 27.42
CA GLU A 789 -1.70 -12.26 26.43
C GLU A 789 -1.48 -13.18 25.21
N LEU A 790 -1.32 -14.49 25.46
CA LEU A 790 -1.21 -15.49 24.40
C LEU A 790 -2.47 -15.51 23.53
N LYS A 791 -3.66 -15.46 24.15
CA LYS A 791 -4.94 -15.42 23.44
C LYS A 791 -5.05 -14.14 22.60
N GLU A 792 -4.73 -12.99 23.19
CA GLU A 792 -4.75 -11.69 22.50
C GLU A 792 -3.85 -11.69 21.25
N ALA A 793 -2.63 -12.24 21.35
CA ALA A 793 -1.70 -12.34 20.22
C ALA A 793 -2.23 -13.24 19.08
N LYS A 794 -2.88 -14.36 19.42
CA LYS A 794 -3.50 -15.27 18.46
C LYS A 794 -4.72 -14.64 17.78
N ASP A 795 -5.62 -14.04 18.54
CA ASP A 795 -6.83 -13.40 18.02
C ASP A 795 -6.45 -12.30 17.03
N LYS A 796 -5.41 -11.50 17.34
CA LYS A 796 -4.85 -10.48 16.44
C LYS A 796 -4.35 -11.06 15.12
N LEU A 797 -3.56 -12.13 15.17
CA LEU A 797 -3.05 -12.78 13.96
C LEU A 797 -4.19 -13.32 13.08
N ILE A 798 -5.17 -13.96 13.70
CA ILE A 798 -6.32 -14.53 12.99
C ILE A 798 -7.17 -13.43 12.35
N GLY A 799 -7.44 -12.35 13.09
CA GLY A 799 -8.20 -11.21 12.57
C GLY A 799 -7.49 -10.55 11.38
N ASN A 800 -6.20 -10.24 11.52
CA ASN A 800 -5.40 -9.68 10.43
C ASN A 800 -5.37 -10.62 9.21
N TYR A 801 -5.28 -11.94 9.43
CA TYR A 801 -5.30 -12.91 8.34
C TYR A 801 -6.65 -12.90 7.60
N ILE A 802 -7.76 -12.81 8.32
CA ILE A 802 -9.11 -12.72 7.71
C ILE A 802 -9.23 -11.45 6.85
N ILE A 803 -8.78 -10.31 7.38
CA ILE A 803 -8.79 -9.03 6.65
C ILE A 803 -7.90 -9.11 5.40
N SER A 804 -6.71 -9.74 5.49
CA SER A 804 -5.77 -9.90 4.37
C SER A 804 -6.27 -10.81 3.24
N LEU A 805 -7.47 -11.34 3.31
CA LEU A 805 -8.13 -12.13 2.27
C LEU A 805 -9.37 -11.40 1.70
N GLU A 806 -9.37 -10.09 1.70
CA GLU A 806 -10.52 -9.29 1.26
C GLU A 806 -10.73 -9.41 -0.25
N THR A 807 -9.72 -9.15 -1.06
CA THR A 807 -9.82 -9.07 -2.53
C THR A 807 -9.57 -10.42 -3.24
N ASN A 808 -10.03 -10.52 -4.49
CA ASN A 808 -9.76 -11.71 -5.32
C ASN A 808 -8.26 -11.94 -5.52
N LEU A 809 -7.47 -10.86 -5.67
CA LEU A 809 -6.03 -10.96 -5.84
C LEU A 809 -5.34 -11.49 -4.57
N GLU A 810 -5.71 -10.99 -3.41
CA GLU A 810 -5.17 -11.49 -2.13
C GLU A 810 -5.48 -12.98 -1.92
N LYS A 811 -6.70 -13.40 -2.25
CA LYS A 811 -7.10 -14.82 -2.20
C LYS A 811 -6.28 -15.67 -3.17
N ALA A 812 -6.15 -15.25 -4.44
CA ALA A 812 -5.38 -15.96 -5.44
C ALA A 812 -3.89 -16.05 -5.05
N SER A 813 -3.30 -14.93 -4.64
CA SER A 813 -1.91 -14.85 -4.21
C SER A 813 -1.63 -15.72 -2.98
N ASN A 814 -2.51 -15.72 -1.99
CA ASN A 814 -2.37 -16.51 -0.77
C ASN A 814 -2.35 -18.02 -1.06
N LEU A 815 -3.30 -18.50 -1.86
CA LEU A 815 -3.37 -19.91 -2.27
C LEU A 815 -2.16 -20.34 -3.10
N GLY A 816 -1.79 -19.51 -4.09
CA GLY A 816 -0.62 -19.77 -4.95
C GLY A 816 0.68 -19.79 -4.15
N TRP A 817 0.84 -18.87 -3.18
CA TRP A 817 1.99 -18.82 -2.28
C TRP A 817 2.09 -20.05 -1.36
N PHE A 818 0.98 -20.51 -0.82
CA PHE A 818 0.99 -21.72 0.00
C PHE A 818 1.35 -22.97 -0.83
N GLU A 819 0.83 -23.06 -2.03
CA GLU A 819 1.10 -24.20 -2.92
C GLU A 819 2.55 -24.20 -3.40
N VAL A 820 3.08 -23.08 -3.90
CA VAL A 820 4.45 -23.00 -4.44
C VAL A 820 5.51 -23.26 -3.38
N THR A 821 5.23 -22.88 -2.11
CA THR A 821 6.13 -23.12 -0.96
C THR A 821 6.06 -24.55 -0.42
N GLY A 822 5.20 -25.41 -0.99
CA GLY A 822 5.07 -26.82 -0.59
C GLY A 822 4.23 -27.05 0.68
N ARG A 823 3.52 -26.03 1.17
CA ARG A 823 2.58 -26.18 2.30
C ARG A 823 1.21 -26.74 1.87
N GLY A 824 0.88 -26.62 0.58
CA GLY A 824 -0.41 -26.96 0.01
C GLY A 824 -1.44 -25.83 0.14
N TYR A 825 -2.36 -25.72 -0.82
CA TYR A 825 -3.41 -24.68 -0.80
C TYR A 825 -4.38 -24.82 0.39
N GLU A 826 -4.55 -26.04 0.93
CA GLU A 826 -5.32 -26.32 2.15
C GLU A 826 -4.72 -25.66 3.41
N PHE A 827 -3.47 -25.23 3.36
CA PHE A 827 -2.83 -24.52 4.48
C PHE A 827 -3.59 -23.26 4.89
N LYS A 828 -4.38 -22.67 3.99
CA LYS A 828 -5.33 -21.59 4.31
C LYS A 828 -6.24 -21.97 5.50
N ASP A 829 -6.80 -23.17 5.51
CA ASP A 829 -7.69 -23.64 6.55
C ASP A 829 -6.92 -24.23 7.77
N GLU A 830 -5.69 -24.70 7.54
CA GLU A 830 -4.79 -25.20 8.57
C GLU A 830 -4.16 -24.06 9.40
N TYR A 831 -3.90 -22.90 8.80
CA TYR A 831 -3.22 -21.78 9.44
C TYR A 831 -3.89 -21.35 10.74
N ILE A 832 -5.19 -21.11 10.72
CA ILE A 832 -5.96 -20.69 11.91
C ILE A 832 -5.89 -21.77 13.01
N LYS A 833 -5.96 -23.05 12.64
CA LYS A 833 -5.84 -24.17 13.59
C LYS A 833 -4.45 -24.23 14.21
N LEU A 834 -3.40 -24.02 13.42
CA LEU A 834 -2.02 -24.00 13.88
C LEU A 834 -1.77 -22.84 14.85
N ILE A 835 -2.21 -21.62 14.51
CA ILE A 835 -2.08 -20.46 15.42
C ILE A 835 -2.83 -20.74 16.74
N ASN A 836 -4.06 -21.28 16.68
CA ASN A 836 -4.81 -21.61 17.88
C ASN A 836 -4.16 -22.70 18.74
N SER A 837 -3.42 -23.62 18.14
CA SER A 837 -2.75 -24.73 18.85
C SER A 837 -1.50 -24.32 19.62
N VAL A 838 -0.89 -23.17 19.35
CA VAL A 838 0.32 -22.70 20.03
C VAL A 838 0.08 -22.54 21.54
N THR A 839 0.95 -23.09 22.35
CA THR A 839 0.90 -23.03 23.83
C THR A 839 1.99 -22.10 24.40
N GLU A 840 1.85 -21.73 25.67
CA GLU A 840 2.87 -20.97 26.40
C GLU A 840 4.22 -21.74 26.42
N SER A 841 4.17 -23.07 26.51
CA SER A 841 5.35 -23.93 26.46
C SER A 841 6.02 -23.90 25.09
N ASP A 842 5.25 -23.83 23.98
CA ASP A 842 5.81 -23.73 22.63
C ASP A 842 6.55 -22.40 22.44
N ILE A 843 6.05 -21.30 23.03
CA ILE A 843 6.73 -20.00 23.01
C ILE A 843 8.12 -20.11 23.68
N ILE A 844 8.18 -20.69 24.88
CA ILE A 844 9.46 -20.86 25.62
C ILE A 844 10.39 -21.81 24.85
N GLU A 845 9.89 -22.94 24.33
CA GLU A 845 10.66 -23.91 23.55
C GLU A 845 11.32 -23.22 22.35
N VAL A 846 10.52 -22.51 21.56
CA VAL A 846 10.96 -21.84 20.33
C VAL A 846 11.91 -20.66 20.65
N ALA A 847 11.63 -19.88 21.70
CA ALA A 847 12.52 -18.81 22.15
C ALA A 847 13.90 -19.35 22.57
N ASN A 848 13.95 -20.45 23.31
CA ASN A 848 15.21 -21.09 23.69
C ASN A 848 15.98 -21.68 22.49
N LYS A 849 15.25 -22.17 21.49
CA LYS A 849 15.82 -22.77 20.29
C LYS A 849 16.48 -21.74 19.37
N TYR A 850 15.88 -20.57 19.21
CA TYR A 850 16.30 -19.60 18.19
C TYR A 850 16.93 -18.33 18.75
N PHE A 851 16.46 -17.79 19.89
CA PHE A 851 16.99 -16.53 20.46
C PHE A 851 18.19 -16.80 21.35
N ASN A 852 19.31 -17.11 20.72
CA ASN A 852 20.58 -17.34 21.39
C ASN A 852 21.52 -16.14 21.22
N ASN A 853 22.77 -16.25 21.73
CA ASN A 853 23.73 -15.16 21.63
C ASN A 853 24.35 -15.01 20.23
N ASN A 854 24.07 -15.92 19.31
CA ASN A 854 24.47 -15.81 17.90
C ASN A 854 23.41 -15.04 17.13
N TYR A 855 23.50 -13.73 17.15
CA TYR A 855 22.62 -12.81 16.42
C TYR A 855 23.43 -11.82 15.60
N VAL A 856 22.80 -11.23 14.62
CA VAL A 856 23.34 -10.08 13.87
C VAL A 856 22.93 -8.81 14.58
N TYR A 857 23.89 -7.94 14.88
CA TYR A 857 23.68 -6.57 15.34
C TYR A 857 24.03 -5.62 14.20
N SER A 858 23.04 -4.94 13.65
CA SER A 858 23.24 -3.87 12.68
C SER A 858 22.85 -2.54 13.28
N VAL A 859 23.75 -1.55 13.17
CA VAL A 859 23.47 -0.19 13.63
C VAL A 859 23.89 0.84 12.58
N VAL A 860 23.00 1.81 12.33
CA VAL A 860 23.32 3.04 11.60
C VAL A 860 23.19 4.19 12.58
N LYS A 861 24.24 5.01 12.67
CA LYS A 861 24.30 6.11 13.66
C LYS A 861 25.03 7.34 13.09
N PRO A 862 24.86 8.54 13.69
CA PRO A 862 25.72 9.71 13.45
C PRO A 862 27.17 9.42 13.91
N LYS A 863 28.05 10.40 13.77
CA LYS A 863 29.45 10.26 14.22
C LYS A 863 29.54 10.03 15.73
#